data_f046303eb51f4128c0e81908c795d4c7
#
_entry.id   f046303eb51f4128c0e81908c795d4c7
#
_cell.length_a   1.000
_cell.length_b   1.000
_cell.length_c   1.000
_cell.angle_alpha   90.00
_cell.angle_beta   90.00
_cell.angle_gamma   90.00
#
_symmetry.space_group_name_H-M   'P 1'
#
loop_
_entity.id
_entity.type
_entity.pdbx_description
1 polymer ?
#
loop_
_entity_poly.entity_id
_entity_poly.type
_entity_poly.pdbx_seq_one_letter_code
_entity_poly.pdbx_strand_id
1 'polypeptide(L)'
;MATAAPATPTPATAAPAKLDRLERVTDLVLVLLETQQPLTLDAIAHHVPGYPPEHAARRQAFERDKRLLRDEGIPVLTERLPGNEQYGYRIDRDQFYLPDLALEPDEQVALHLAVAGVHLGDPSGRDALLKLGAAGLGDVRPIASMVPTAALIDLFEAVRTRATADFAYRGAPAAARRHVAPVGLWFRFGHWYLVAWDLDRAAVRTFRVDRIEGDVTRGEAGSTAGNGVPDDIDVERALPDEPWDAEGADRTEMRICVDALEARRVADEVGADKVVRRLDDGSIELVLGVSSFASIRSWVLGLADRATVLEPPSFRRELVEWLTALTETETAAETETTTAATSGGMVMAAAPDEGSTGAAGGPRSAPGAETSRRLRRLLAVIGWLAQVGEAPIAEVSRRFGMSEQELVAELELAACCGTPPYTPDTLMEIEVSESSVRAFLPEVYGRPRPLTPAEGFAVAASARLLLAVPGSDDDALRRALAKLDAALGSRAAVGLDVDAPGFLGAVREATEAGRSIEIEYLSGSRDELTTRVVDPVQVMTIDGHWYLDGWCHRAGDMRRFRVDRIISVRDAPTTATATSSDGVAATVPVRPLEEMFVPGPGAVEVHVRLGPSAQWVPESVPVRALSRDGEGRVTDVVLDVAGMAWFERLLLQLGPAARVVRPAELTGLAADAARRVLARYG
;
A
#
# COMPACT_ATOMS: atom_id res chain seq x y z
N MET A 1 33.05 44.21 67.41
CA MET A 1 32.80 44.36 65.98
C MET A 1 32.55 42.99 65.43
N ALA A 2 31.26 42.64 65.25
CA ALA A 2 30.84 41.32 64.73
C ALA A 2 30.58 41.48 63.22
N THR A 3 31.34 40.73 62.45
CA THR A 3 31.23 40.70 60.99
C THR A 3 30.07 39.75 60.61
N ALA A 4 29.06 40.28 59.95
CA ALA A 4 27.93 39.52 59.44
C ALA A 4 28.39 38.71 58.20
N ALA A 5 28.05 37.44 58.17
CA ALA A 5 28.20 36.54 57.00
C ALA A 5 27.14 36.86 55.92
N PRO A 6 27.48 36.74 54.63
CA PRO A 6 26.50 36.98 53.57
C PRO A 6 25.49 35.82 53.47
N ALA A 7 24.22 36.18 53.31
CA ALA A 7 23.14 35.23 53.11
C ALA A 7 23.26 34.51 51.72
N THR A 8 23.15 33.20 51.72
CA THR A 8 23.06 32.34 50.54
C THR A 8 21.74 32.62 49.79
N PRO A 9 21.73 32.85 48.48
CA PRO A 9 20.49 33.01 47.75
C PRO A 9 19.75 31.69 47.65
N THR A 10 18.51 31.71 48.06
CA THR A 10 17.52 30.62 47.83
C THR A 10 17.43 30.37 46.33
N PRO A 11 17.49 29.11 45.87
CA PRO A 11 17.27 28.81 44.45
C PRO A 11 15.85 29.20 44.07
N ALA A 12 15.73 30.06 43.07
CA ALA A 12 14.46 30.42 42.44
C ALA A 12 13.81 29.13 41.89
N THR A 13 12.61 28.86 42.31
CA THR A 13 11.75 27.81 41.76
C THR A 13 11.58 28.12 40.28
N ALA A 14 12.30 27.42 39.42
CA ALA A 14 12.09 27.47 37.99
C ALA A 14 10.65 27.03 37.70
N ALA A 15 9.93 27.83 36.92
CA ALA A 15 8.62 27.44 36.43
C ALA A 15 8.76 26.08 35.70
N PRO A 16 7.82 25.13 35.90
CA PRO A 16 7.93 23.82 35.28
C PRO A 16 8.07 23.99 33.76
N ALA A 17 9.16 23.48 33.21
CA ALA A 17 9.36 23.39 31.77
C ALA A 17 8.10 22.71 31.18
N LYS A 18 7.59 23.28 30.10
CA LYS A 18 6.40 22.74 29.41
C LYS A 18 6.77 21.35 28.90
N LEU A 19 6.27 20.31 29.56
CA LEU A 19 6.56 18.91 29.22
C LEU A 19 6.22 18.70 27.74
N ASP A 20 7.11 18.01 27.02
CA ASP A 20 6.81 17.65 25.61
C ASP A 20 5.57 16.73 25.61
N ARG A 21 4.71 16.92 24.63
CA ARG A 21 3.52 16.07 24.46
C ARG A 21 3.91 14.60 24.27
N LEU A 22 5.04 14.35 23.60
CA LEU A 22 5.54 13.01 23.38
C LEU A 22 5.90 12.31 24.69
N GLU A 23 6.60 12.99 25.60
CA GLU A 23 6.95 12.51 26.92
C GLU A 23 5.68 12.12 27.70
N ARG A 24 4.70 13.02 27.79
CA ARG A 24 3.43 12.75 28.47
C ARG A 24 2.68 11.55 27.89
N VAL A 25 2.64 11.41 26.55
CA VAL A 25 1.93 10.29 25.92
C VAL A 25 2.69 8.98 26.12
N THR A 26 4.02 9.01 26.12
CA THR A 26 4.86 7.84 26.43
C THR A 26 4.64 7.37 27.86
N ASP A 27 4.68 8.26 28.83
CA ASP A 27 4.38 7.95 30.24
C ASP A 27 2.95 7.41 30.40
N LEU A 28 1.98 7.99 29.70
CA LEU A 28 0.60 7.50 29.70
C LEU A 28 0.51 6.03 29.23
N VAL A 29 1.18 5.68 28.15
CA VAL A 29 1.21 4.29 27.67
C VAL A 29 1.83 3.37 28.69
N LEU A 30 2.97 3.75 29.26
CA LEU A 30 3.67 2.94 30.26
C LEU A 30 2.80 2.69 31.50
N VAL A 31 2.23 3.74 32.06
CA VAL A 31 1.36 3.66 33.25
C VAL A 31 0.12 2.80 32.97
N LEU A 32 -0.54 2.97 31.82
CA LEU A 32 -1.73 2.20 31.47
C LEU A 32 -1.43 0.73 31.11
N LEU A 33 -0.22 0.42 30.64
CA LEU A 33 0.21 -0.96 30.38
C LEU A 33 0.58 -1.72 31.66
N GLU A 34 1.12 -1.02 32.66
CA GLU A 34 1.51 -1.65 33.91
C GLU A 34 0.35 -1.86 34.90
N THR A 35 -0.68 -1.05 34.77
CA THR A 35 -1.78 -1.14 35.72
C THR A 35 -2.68 -2.37 35.46
N GLN A 36 -2.92 -3.15 36.53
CA GLN A 36 -3.86 -4.27 36.47
C GLN A 36 -5.30 -3.82 36.65
N GLN A 37 -5.54 -2.67 37.28
CA GLN A 37 -6.86 -2.12 37.52
C GLN A 37 -7.05 -0.81 36.77
N PRO A 38 -8.25 -0.55 36.22
CA PRO A 38 -8.52 0.69 35.50
C PRO A 38 -8.29 1.92 36.38
N LEU A 39 -7.49 2.88 35.90
CA LEU A 39 -7.19 4.13 36.61
C LEU A 39 -8.19 5.21 36.24
N THR A 40 -8.63 5.97 37.23
CA THR A 40 -9.45 7.18 37.00
C THR A 40 -8.61 8.27 36.32
N LEU A 41 -9.26 9.24 35.66
CA LEU A 41 -8.55 10.38 35.05
C LEU A 41 -7.72 11.18 36.07
N ASP A 42 -8.20 11.27 37.31
CA ASP A 42 -7.47 11.96 38.39
C ASP A 42 -6.24 11.15 38.83
N ALA A 43 -6.35 9.82 38.90
CA ALA A 43 -5.22 8.95 39.18
C ALA A 43 -4.18 9.01 38.04
N ILE A 44 -4.62 9.00 36.79
CA ILE A 44 -3.73 9.16 35.61
C ILE A 44 -3.00 10.52 35.69
N ALA A 45 -3.69 11.60 35.98
CA ALA A 45 -3.08 12.92 36.09
C ALA A 45 -2.14 13.07 37.29
N HIS A 46 -2.31 12.23 38.31
CA HIS A 46 -1.36 12.15 39.44
C HIS A 46 -0.10 11.37 39.05
N HIS A 47 -0.24 10.33 38.24
CA HIS A 47 0.85 9.46 37.82
C HIS A 47 1.60 9.96 36.58
N VAL A 48 0.93 10.68 35.70
CA VAL A 48 1.52 11.17 34.43
C VAL A 48 1.64 12.71 34.49
N PRO A 49 2.86 13.24 34.57
CA PRO A 49 3.07 14.68 34.58
C PRO A 49 2.56 15.37 33.31
N GLY A 50 2.26 16.68 33.40
CA GLY A 50 1.90 17.50 32.23
C GLY A 50 0.43 17.58 31.88
N TYR A 51 -0.46 16.94 32.66
CA TYR A 51 -1.89 17.19 32.54
C TYR A 51 -2.30 18.47 33.31
N PRO A 52 -3.22 19.29 32.76
CA PRO A 52 -3.70 20.49 33.43
C PRO A 52 -4.35 20.19 34.79
N PRO A 53 -4.18 21.07 35.80
CA PRO A 53 -4.78 20.89 37.10
C PRO A 53 -6.34 21.01 37.08
N GLU A 54 -6.86 21.81 36.15
CA GLU A 54 -8.30 22.03 36.01
C GLU A 54 -8.96 20.81 35.33
N HIS A 55 -10.04 20.26 35.92
CA HIS A 55 -10.68 19.03 35.48
C HIS A 55 -11.18 19.08 34.02
N ALA A 56 -11.77 20.20 33.57
CA ALA A 56 -12.26 20.33 32.20
C ALA A 56 -11.13 20.33 31.16
N ALA A 57 -10.07 21.09 31.44
CA ALA A 57 -8.87 21.14 30.59
C ALA A 57 -8.10 19.80 30.56
N ARG A 58 -8.01 19.16 31.72
CA ARG A 58 -7.44 17.81 31.90
C ARG A 58 -8.17 16.78 31.03
N ARG A 59 -9.49 16.75 31.12
CA ARG A 59 -10.34 15.84 30.32
C ARG A 59 -10.12 16.07 28.81
N GLN A 60 -10.08 17.33 28.37
CA GLN A 60 -9.82 17.66 26.98
C GLN A 60 -8.43 17.20 26.51
N ALA A 61 -7.40 17.39 27.35
CA ALA A 61 -6.04 16.95 27.03
C ALA A 61 -5.98 15.42 26.92
N PHE A 62 -6.55 14.71 27.89
CA PHE A 62 -6.60 13.25 27.91
C PHE A 62 -7.39 12.68 26.71
N GLU A 63 -8.53 13.25 26.34
CA GLU A 63 -9.28 12.78 25.16
C GLU A 63 -8.51 12.97 23.85
N ARG A 64 -7.69 14.02 23.74
CA ARG A 64 -6.79 14.21 22.59
C ARG A 64 -5.66 13.18 22.58
N ASP A 65 -5.07 12.87 23.74
CA ASP A 65 -4.00 11.89 23.83
C ASP A 65 -4.57 10.46 23.66
N LYS A 66 -5.73 10.16 24.21
CA LYS A 66 -6.44 8.89 23.97
C LYS A 66 -6.80 8.67 22.50
N ARG A 67 -7.19 9.76 21.78
CA ARG A 67 -7.43 9.68 20.34
C ARG A 67 -6.15 9.38 19.59
N LEU A 68 -5.05 10.08 19.91
CA LEU A 68 -3.74 9.82 19.34
C LEU A 68 -3.30 8.37 19.56
N LEU A 69 -3.44 7.83 20.76
CA LEU A 69 -3.12 6.43 21.04
C LEU A 69 -4.00 5.46 20.24
N ARG A 70 -5.29 5.76 20.10
CA ARG A 70 -6.19 4.94 19.28
C ARG A 70 -5.81 4.97 17.80
N ASP A 71 -5.46 6.14 17.28
CA ASP A 71 -5.01 6.30 15.89
C ASP A 71 -3.71 5.53 15.65
N GLU A 72 -2.91 5.31 16.72
CA GLU A 72 -1.71 4.47 16.70
C GLU A 72 -1.97 2.98 17.01
N GLY A 73 -3.21 2.56 17.04
CA GLY A 73 -3.55 1.16 17.32
C GLY A 73 -3.39 0.75 18.79
N ILE A 74 -3.20 1.69 19.72
CA ILE A 74 -3.12 1.44 21.16
C ILE A 74 -4.50 1.62 21.80
N PRO A 75 -5.27 0.54 22.05
CA PRO A 75 -6.62 0.66 22.54
C PRO A 75 -6.64 1.00 24.05
N VAL A 76 -7.02 2.21 24.38
CA VAL A 76 -7.33 2.59 25.76
C VAL A 76 -8.78 2.21 26.07
N LEU A 77 -8.97 1.15 26.82
CA LEU A 77 -10.29 0.71 27.26
C LEU A 77 -10.87 1.68 28.30
N THR A 78 -12.17 1.88 28.23
CA THR A 78 -12.92 2.69 29.17
C THR A 78 -13.90 1.79 29.87
N GLU A 79 -13.76 1.60 31.18
CA GLU A 79 -14.61 0.73 32.01
C GLU A 79 -15.30 1.52 33.09
N ARG A 80 -16.53 1.17 33.45
CA ARG A 80 -17.23 1.77 34.57
C ARG A 80 -16.77 1.10 35.87
N LEU A 81 -16.24 1.88 36.80
CA LEU A 81 -15.73 1.34 38.06
C LEU A 81 -16.86 0.84 38.95
N PRO A 82 -16.70 -0.33 39.61
CA PRO A 82 -17.71 -0.86 40.52
C PRO A 82 -17.96 0.09 41.69
N GLY A 83 -19.22 0.39 41.95
CA GLY A 83 -19.63 1.22 43.07
C GLY A 83 -19.47 2.72 42.92
N ASN A 84 -19.06 3.20 41.76
CA ASN A 84 -18.87 4.62 41.48
C ASN A 84 -19.39 4.97 40.07
N GLU A 85 -19.84 6.20 39.83
CA GLU A 85 -20.24 6.69 38.51
C GLU A 85 -19.00 7.10 37.64
N GLN A 86 -17.79 6.83 38.12
CA GLN A 86 -16.56 7.20 37.49
C GLN A 86 -16.13 6.15 36.47
N TYR A 87 -15.49 6.63 35.40
CA TYR A 87 -14.83 5.78 34.41
C TYR A 87 -13.36 5.55 34.77
N GLY A 88 -12.91 4.31 34.62
CA GLY A 88 -11.52 3.93 34.69
C GLY A 88 -10.97 3.63 33.28
N TYR A 89 -9.67 3.81 33.10
CA TYR A 89 -8.94 3.63 31.85
C TYR A 89 -7.80 2.64 32.07
N ARG A 90 -7.60 1.73 31.12
CA ARG A 90 -6.45 0.81 31.07
C ARG A 90 -6.16 0.41 29.63
N ILE A 91 -4.97 -0.12 29.40
CA ILE A 91 -4.64 -0.82 28.16
C ILE A 91 -4.67 -2.32 28.52
N ASP A 92 -5.49 -3.08 27.77
CA ASP A 92 -5.54 -4.53 27.94
C ASP A 92 -4.41 -5.16 27.15
N ARG A 93 -3.46 -5.77 27.83
CA ARG A 93 -2.29 -6.40 27.21
C ARG A 93 -2.70 -7.54 26.28
N ASP A 94 -3.70 -8.32 26.65
CA ASP A 94 -4.16 -9.47 25.89
C ASP A 94 -4.91 -9.07 24.60
N GLN A 95 -5.48 -7.86 24.58
CA GLN A 95 -6.09 -7.29 23.37
C GLN A 95 -5.10 -6.48 22.52
N PHE A 96 -4.05 -5.95 23.17
CA PHE A 96 -3.06 -5.12 22.51
C PHE A 96 -1.95 -5.93 21.85
N TYR A 97 -1.61 -7.10 22.41
CA TYR A 97 -0.57 -7.97 21.89
C TYR A 97 -1.15 -9.33 21.48
N LEU A 98 -0.52 -9.94 20.49
CA LEU A 98 -0.75 -11.35 20.20
C LEU A 98 -0.17 -12.22 21.34
N PRO A 99 -0.72 -13.40 21.59
CA PRO A 99 -0.09 -14.36 22.49
C PRO A 99 1.32 -14.73 22.01
N ASP A 100 2.14 -15.25 22.93
CA ASP A 100 3.46 -15.78 22.56
C ASP A 100 3.32 -16.84 21.48
N LEU A 101 3.97 -16.62 20.34
CA LEU A 101 3.90 -17.51 19.19
C LEU A 101 4.74 -18.78 19.38
N ALA A 102 5.59 -18.85 20.39
CA ALA A 102 6.53 -19.94 20.64
C ALA A 102 7.23 -20.41 19.35
N LEU A 103 7.82 -19.45 18.62
CA LEU A 103 8.50 -19.70 17.36
C LEU A 103 9.85 -20.40 17.59
N GLU A 104 10.10 -21.44 16.81
CA GLU A 104 11.42 -22.07 16.75
C GLU A 104 12.42 -21.16 16.00
N PRO A 105 13.74 -21.32 16.21
CA PRO A 105 14.75 -20.45 15.58
C PRO A 105 14.69 -20.40 14.05
N ASP A 106 14.40 -21.52 13.38
CA ASP A 106 14.24 -21.61 11.93
C ASP A 106 12.97 -20.88 11.45
N GLU A 107 11.87 -20.96 12.21
CA GLU A 107 10.62 -20.26 11.96
C GLU A 107 10.78 -18.74 12.08
N GLN A 108 11.56 -18.29 13.10
CA GLN A 108 11.90 -16.87 13.25
C GLN A 108 12.70 -16.35 12.04
N VAL A 109 13.72 -17.11 11.62
CA VAL A 109 14.52 -16.73 10.43
C VAL A 109 13.66 -16.69 9.18
N ALA A 110 12.78 -17.66 8.98
CA ALA A 110 11.87 -17.71 7.83
C ALA A 110 10.91 -16.50 7.79
N LEU A 111 10.31 -16.14 8.93
CA LEU A 111 9.47 -14.93 9.03
C LEU A 111 10.27 -13.65 8.79
N HIS A 112 11.50 -13.58 9.29
CA HIS A 112 12.40 -12.45 9.03
C HIS A 112 12.66 -12.27 7.54
N LEU A 113 13.00 -13.36 6.84
CA LEU A 113 13.25 -13.32 5.40
C LEU A 113 11.98 -12.90 4.64
N ALA A 114 10.81 -13.38 5.08
CA ALA A 114 9.55 -13.01 4.46
C ALA A 114 9.27 -11.50 4.59
N VAL A 115 9.39 -10.94 5.79
CA VAL A 115 9.11 -9.52 6.01
C VAL A 115 10.20 -8.62 5.41
N ALA A 116 11.47 -9.04 5.44
CA ALA A 116 12.56 -8.30 4.80
C ALA A 116 12.44 -8.30 3.27
N GLY A 117 11.96 -9.42 2.71
CA GLY A 117 11.74 -9.57 1.27
C GLY A 117 10.45 -8.97 0.74
N VAL A 118 9.52 -8.54 1.60
CA VAL A 118 8.22 -8.03 1.19
C VAL A 118 8.00 -6.60 1.69
N HIS A 119 7.77 -5.68 0.75
CA HIS A 119 7.43 -4.29 1.06
C HIS A 119 5.91 -4.11 1.05
N LEU A 120 5.32 -3.96 2.23
CA LEU A 120 3.89 -3.66 2.38
C LEU A 120 3.60 -2.16 2.46
N GLY A 121 4.63 -1.30 2.31
CA GLY A 121 4.52 0.16 2.40
C GLY A 121 4.08 0.71 3.75
N ASP A 122 3.74 -0.14 4.70
CA ASP A 122 3.37 0.19 6.08
C ASP A 122 4.56 -0.07 7.03
N PRO A 123 4.83 0.80 8.02
CA PRO A 123 5.90 0.60 8.99
C PRO A 123 5.71 -0.64 9.88
N SER A 124 4.49 -1.16 10.02
CA SER A 124 4.16 -2.30 10.89
C SER A 124 4.99 -3.55 10.60
N GLY A 125 5.30 -3.82 9.33
CA GLY A 125 6.17 -4.93 8.95
C GLY A 125 7.61 -4.75 9.46
N ARG A 126 8.16 -3.54 9.35
CA ARG A 126 9.50 -3.22 9.85
C ARG A 126 9.56 -3.27 11.38
N ASP A 127 8.54 -2.76 12.05
CA ASP A 127 8.43 -2.79 13.52
C ASP A 127 8.32 -4.23 14.02
N ALA A 128 7.58 -5.09 13.29
CA ALA A 128 7.49 -6.52 13.57
C ALA A 128 8.84 -7.24 13.47
N LEU A 129 9.65 -6.93 12.45
CA LEU A 129 11.01 -7.48 12.31
C LEU A 129 11.87 -7.22 13.54
N LEU A 130 11.80 -5.99 14.06
CA LEU A 130 12.57 -5.61 15.24
C LEU A 130 12.15 -6.42 16.47
N LYS A 131 10.85 -6.68 16.62
CA LYS A 131 10.30 -7.48 17.74
C LYS A 131 10.61 -8.98 17.62
N LEU A 132 10.71 -9.49 16.40
CA LEU A 132 11.09 -10.87 16.13
C LEU A 132 12.61 -11.14 16.30
N GLY A 133 13.41 -10.14 16.72
CA GLY A 133 14.83 -10.32 17.04
C GLY A 133 15.77 -10.24 15.83
N ALA A 134 15.42 -9.51 14.79
CA ALA A 134 16.23 -9.34 13.57
C ALA A 134 17.51 -8.53 13.76
N ALA A 135 18.42 -8.98 14.59
CA ALA A 135 19.77 -8.44 14.64
C ALA A 135 20.64 -9.11 13.56
N GLY A 136 20.94 -8.40 12.46
CA GLY A 136 22.04 -8.75 11.59
C GLY A 136 21.74 -9.39 10.24
N LEU A 137 20.50 -9.43 9.77
CA LEU A 137 20.26 -9.72 8.35
C LEU A 137 20.61 -8.46 7.54
N GLY A 138 21.64 -8.59 6.67
CA GLY A 138 22.04 -7.52 5.76
C GLY A 138 20.90 -7.06 4.85
N ASP A 139 21.20 -6.10 3.97
CA ASP A 139 20.22 -5.58 2.99
C ASP A 139 19.63 -6.73 2.14
N VAL A 140 18.49 -7.26 2.59
CA VAL A 140 17.71 -8.23 1.79
C VAL A 140 17.00 -7.45 0.70
N ARG A 141 17.24 -7.84 -0.56
CA ARG A 141 16.54 -7.21 -1.69
C ARG A 141 15.06 -7.56 -1.63
N PRO A 142 14.15 -6.58 -1.71
CA PRO A 142 12.73 -6.87 -1.69
C PRO A 142 12.32 -7.66 -2.95
N ILE A 143 11.60 -8.74 -2.74
CA ILE A 143 11.07 -9.61 -3.80
C ILE A 143 9.60 -9.37 -4.08
N ALA A 144 8.91 -8.62 -3.21
CA ALA A 144 7.53 -8.27 -3.39
C ALA A 144 7.22 -6.87 -2.83
N SER A 145 6.30 -6.17 -3.48
CA SER A 145 5.73 -4.91 -2.99
C SER A 145 4.23 -4.88 -3.23
N MET A 146 3.50 -4.38 -2.25
CA MET A 146 2.06 -4.15 -2.34
C MET A 146 1.77 -2.73 -1.87
N VAL A 147 0.97 -1.98 -2.62
CA VAL A 147 0.58 -0.64 -2.22
C VAL A 147 -0.32 -0.72 -0.98
N PRO A 148 0.06 -0.03 0.12
CA PRO A 148 -0.74 -0.03 1.32
C PRO A 148 -2.00 0.82 1.08
N THR A 149 -3.11 0.29 1.54
CA THR A 149 -4.35 1.06 1.64
C THR A 149 -4.56 1.41 3.10
N ALA A 150 -4.70 2.68 3.44
CA ALA A 150 -4.89 3.13 4.83
C ALA A 150 -6.05 2.40 5.54
N ALA A 151 -7.11 2.06 4.80
CA ALA A 151 -8.25 1.33 5.30
C ALA A 151 -7.96 -0.13 5.70
N LEU A 152 -6.87 -0.74 5.22
CA LEU A 152 -6.65 -2.19 5.34
C LEU A 152 -6.49 -2.64 6.80
N ILE A 153 -5.73 -1.89 7.59
CA ILE A 153 -5.49 -2.21 9.01
C ILE A 153 -6.78 -2.07 9.82
N ASP A 154 -7.56 -1.01 9.59
CA ASP A 154 -8.83 -0.80 10.29
C ASP A 154 -9.86 -1.87 9.94
N LEU A 155 -9.91 -2.31 8.69
CA LEU A 155 -10.77 -3.41 8.25
C LEU A 155 -10.33 -4.75 8.85
N PHE A 156 -9.01 -5.01 8.87
CA PHE A 156 -8.48 -6.21 9.53
C PHE A 156 -8.85 -6.26 11.02
N GLU A 157 -8.67 -5.15 11.74
CA GLU A 157 -9.06 -5.06 13.13
C GLU A 157 -10.58 -5.23 13.33
N ALA A 158 -11.40 -4.71 12.41
CA ALA A 158 -12.84 -4.90 12.45
C ALA A 158 -13.23 -6.40 12.25
N VAL A 159 -12.57 -7.11 11.33
CA VAL A 159 -12.74 -8.56 11.15
C VAL A 159 -12.38 -9.30 12.44
N ARG A 160 -11.19 -9.06 12.98
CA ARG A 160 -10.65 -9.73 14.17
C ARG A 160 -11.52 -9.51 15.41
N THR A 161 -11.96 -8.28 15.64
CA THR A 161 -12.75 -7.91 16.82
C THR A 161 -14.25 -8.10 16.65
N ARG A 162 -14.71 -8.57 15.48
CA ARG A 162 -16.12 -8.64 15.11
C ARG A 162 -16.83 -7.30 15.30
N ALA A 163 -16.18 -6.24 14.90
CA ALA A 163 -16.74 -4.91 14.91
C ALA A 163 -17.41 -4.59 13.57
N THR A 164 -18.45 -3.78 13.59
CA THR A 164 -19.00 -3.18 12.37
C THR A 164 -18.03 -2.17 11.79
N ALA A 165 -18.14 -1.88 10.51
CA ALA A 165 -17.36 -0.86 9.83
C ALA A 165 -18.25 0.04 8.97
N ASP A 166 -18.01 1.34 9.06
CA ASP A 166 -18.66 2.38 8.28
C ASP A 166 -17.62 3.09 7.41
N PHE A 167 -17.88 3.17 6.11
CA PHE A 167 -17.00 3.87 5.17
C PHE A 167 -17.77 4.44 3.98
N ALA A 168 -17.19 5.45 3.32
CA ALA A 168 -17.64 5.90 2.02
C ALA A 168 -17.05 4.99 0.94
N TYR A 169 -17.87 4.53 0.01
CA TYR A 169 -17.46 3.61 -1.04
C TYR A 169 -17.76 4.17 -2.41
N ARG A 170 -16.72 4.30 -3.26
CA ARG A 170 -16.85 4.78 -4.63
C ARG A 170 -17.45 3.70 -5.52
N GLY A 171 -18.73 3.85 -5.85
CA GLY A 171 -19.48 3.02 -6.77
C GLY A 171 -20.10 3.86 -7.89
N ALA A 172 -20.56 3.23 -8.98
CA ALA A 172 -21.35 3.92 -9.96
C ALA A 172 -22.82 4.04 -9.47
N PRO A 173 -23.50 5.20 -9.62
CA PRO A 173 -23.03 6.45 -10.21
C PRO A 173 -22.41 7.46 -9.23
N ALA A 174 -22.41 7.20 -7.92
CA ALA A 174 -21.86 8.10 -6.91
C ALA A 174 -21.33 7.33 -5.70
N ALA A 175 -20.44 7.96 -4.92
CA ALA A 175 -20.00 7.44 -3.63
C ALA A 175 -21.19 7.31 -2.67
N ALA A 176 -21.25 6.19 -1.95
CA ALA A 176 -22.30 5.93 -0.97
C ALA A 176 -21.70 5.38 0.32
N ARG A 177 -22.25 5.81 1.46
CA ARG A 177 -21.87 5.19 2.73
C ARG A 177 -22.32 3.73 2.78
N ARG A 178 -21.47 2.91 3.38
CA ARG A 178 -21.72 1.49 3.63
C ARG A 178 -21.60 1.24 5.13
N HIS A 179 -22.55 0.48 5.65
CA HIS A 179 -22.52 -0.02 7.00
C HIS A 179 -22.48 -1.55 6.93
N VAL A 180 -21.35 -2.13 7.32
CA VAL A 180 -21.07 -3.54 7.09
C VAL A 180 -20.55 -4.27 8.33
N ALA A 181 -20.73 -5.58 8.37
CA ALA A 181 -20.03 -6.49 9.27
C ALA A 181 -18.93 -7.20 8.49
N PRO A 182 -17.66 -6.81 8.64
CA PRO A 182 -16.50 -7.43 7.98
C PRO A 182 -16.35 -8.91 8.34
N VAL A 183 -16.08 -9.76 7.35
CA VAL A 183 -15.92 -11.22 7.54
C VAL A 183 -14.51 -11.68 7.18
N GLY A 184 -13.92 -11.14 6.10
CA GLY A 184 -12.57 -11.50 5.69
C GLY A 184 -11.95 -10.52 4.70
N LEU A 185 -10.63 -10.58 4.58
CA LEU A 185 -9.82 -9.80 3.65
C LEU A 185 -9.06 -10.72 2.72
N TRP A 186 -9.10 -10.43 1.43
CA TRP A 186 -8.47 -11.26 0.42
C TRP A 186 -7.75 -10.40 -0.63
N PHE A 187 -6.50 -10.77 -0.95
CA PHE A 187 -5.78 -10.16 -2.06
C PHE A 187 -5.93 -11.05 -3.30
N ARG A 188 -6.48 -10.50 -4.38
CA ARG A 188 -6.69 -11.21 -5.64
C ARG A 188 -6.68 -10.20 -6.81
N PHE A 189 -6.19 -10.61 -7.97
CA PHE A 189 -6.10 -9.75 -9.17
C PHE A 189 -5.42 -8.39 -8.93
N GLY A 190 -4.40 -8.35 -8.06
CA GLY A 190 -3.70 -7.11 -7.73
C GLY A 190 -4.43 -6.17 -6.77
N HIS A 191 -5.54 -6.59 -6.17
CA HIS A 191 -6.36 -5.75 -5.29
C HIS A 191 -6.74 -6.46 -3.99
N TRP A 192 -6.88 -5.69 -2.92
CA TRP A 192 -7.50 -6.17 -1.70
C TRP A 192 -9.02 -6.10 -1.80
N TYR A 193 -9.67 -7.15 -1.38
CA TYR A 193 -11.12 -7.31 -1.28
C TYR A 193 -11.52 -7.53 0.17
N LEU A 194 -12.53 -6.78 0.61
CA LEU A 194 -13.25 -7.01 1.85
C LEU A 194 -14.51 -7.81 1.53
N VAL A 195 -14.63 -9.01 2.08
CA VAL A 195 -15.91 -9.74 2.11
C VAL A 195 -16.62 -9.37 3.41
N ALA A 196 -17.85 -8.89 3.29
CA ALA A 196 -18.62 -8.40 4.43
C ALA A 196 -20.12 -8.69 4.25
N TRP A 197 -20.84 -8.73 5.35
CA TRP A 197 -22.29 -8.68 5.36
C TRP A 197 -22.74 -7.21 5.35
N ASP A 198 -23.40 -6.80 4.28
CA ASP A 198 -23.98 -5.45 4.15
C ASP A 198 -25.23 -5.38 5.02
N LEU A 199 -25.18 -4.62 6.13
CA LEU A 199 -26.25 -4.53 7.12
C LEU A 199 -27.50 -3.81 6.59
N ASP A 200 -27.31 -2.91 5.61
CA ASP A 200 -28.42 -2.18 5.00
C ASP A 200 -29.19 -3.03 4.00
N ARG A 201 -28.51 -4.04 3.39
CA ARG A 201 -29.07 -4.88 2.34
C ARG A 201 -29.33 -6.33 2.77
N ALA A 202 -28.87 -6.71 3.96
CA ALA A 202 -28.93 -8.07 4.49
C ALA A 202 -28.40 -9.12 3.48
N ALA A 203 -27.23 -8.86 2.93
CA ALA A 203 -26.58 -9.72 1.93
C ALA A 203 -25.05 -9.70 2.07
N VAL A 204 -24.40 -10.83 1.70
CA VAL A 204 -22.93 -10.87 1.56
C VAL A 204 -22.54 -9.98 0.39
N ARG A 205 -21.53 -9.16 0.57
CA ARG A 205 -20.97 -8.29 -0.46
C ARG A 205 -19.47 -8.24 -0.39
N THR A 206 -18.88 -8.00 -1.57
CA THR A 206 -17.43 -7.87 -1.74
C THR A 206 -17.10 -6.43 -2.15
N PHE A 207 -16.16 -5.82 -1.44
CA PHE A 207 -15.73 -4.44 -1.66
C PHE A 207 -14.24 -4.40 -1.97
N ARG A 208 -13.86 -3.76 -3.06
CA ARG A 208 -12.44 -3.45 -3.32
C ARG A 208 -11.99 -2.37 -2.34
N VAL A 209 -10.92 -2.66 -1.59
CA VAL A 209 -10.46 -1.76 -0.52
C VAL A 209 -9.93 -0.43 -1.07
N ASP A 210 -9.34 -0.43 -2.26
CA ASP A 210 -8.87 0.77 -2.96
C ASP A 210 -10.00 1.73 -3.43
N ARG A 211 -11.26 1.30 -3.35
CA ARG A 211 -12.44 2.14 -3.62
C ARG A 211 -13.06 2.75 -2.37
N ILE A 212 -12.48 2.49 -1.20
CA ILE A 212 -12.91 3.13 0.05
C ILE A 212 -12.32 4.54 0.10
N GLU A 213 -13.17 5.53 0.32
CA GLU A 213 -12.80 6.94 0.39
C GLU A 213 -12.77 7.41 1.84
N GLY A 214 -11.65 8.04 2.24
CA GLY A 214 -11.46 8.54 3.61
C GLY A 214 -11.25 7.43 4.63
N ASP A 215 -11.54 7.74 5.89
CA ASP A 215 -11.28 6.86 7.02
C ASP A 215 -12.39 5.83 7.21
N VAL A 216 -12.02 4.63 7.67
CA VAL A 216 -12.94 3.60 8.12
C VAL A 216 -13.27 3.84 9.59
N THR A 217 -14.56 4.00 9.89
CA THR A 217 -15.04 4.12 11.29
C THR A 217 -15.43 2.74 11.78
N ARG A 218 -14.73 2.25 12.81
CA ARG A 218 -15.02 0.96 13.44
C ARG A 218 -16.04 1.11 14.56
N GLY A 219 -16.98 0.15 14.67
CA GLY A 219 -17.86 -0.01 15.82
C GLY A 219 -17.12 -0.57 17.04
N GLU A 220 -17.86 -0.82 18.11
CA GLU A 220 -17.32 -1.50 19.29
C GLU A 220 -17.02 -2.98 18.98
N ALA A 221 -16.05 -3.56 19.71
CA ALA A 221 -15.75 -4.99 19.59
C ALA A 221 -17.01 -5.83 19.88
N GLY A 222 -17.27 -6.82 19.02
CA GLY A 222 -18.47 -7.66 19.12
C GLY A 222 -19.75 -7.01 18.59
N SER A 223 -19.70 -5.80 18.02
CA SER A 223 -20.89 -5.09 17.52
C SER A 223 -21.59 -5.78 16.35
N THR A 224 -20.97 -6.78 15.70
CA THR A 224 -21.64 -7.61 14.69
C THR A 224 -22.60 -8.63 15.29
N ALA A 225 -22.50 -8.92 16.59
CA ALA A 225 -23.37 -9.87 17.26
C ALA A 225 -24.81 -9.34 17.29
N GLY A 226 -25.78 -10.18 16.93
CA GLY A 226 -27.20 -9.82 16.91
C GLY A 226 -27.67 -9.08 15.63
N ASN A 227 -26.79 -8.75 14.70
CA ASN A 227 -27.13 -8.05 13.44
C ASN A 227 -27.51 -9.02 12.28
N GLY A 228 -27.86 -10.27 12.60
CA GLY A 228 -28.29 -11.24 11.60
C GLY A 228 -27.18 -11.71 10.63
N VAL A 229 -25.92 -11.53 11.01
CA VAL A 229 -24.77 -11.97 10.22
C VAL A 229 -24.70 -13.50 10.25
N PRO A 230 -24.76 -14.21 9.10
CA PRO A 230 -24.60 -15.65 9.05
C PRO A 230 -23.22 -16.10 9.57
N ASP A 231 -23.18 -17.20 10.31
CA ASP A 231 -21.90 -17.74 10.83
C ASP A 231 -21.12 -18.54 9.79
N ASP A 232 -21.74 -18.92 8.67
CA ASP A 232 -21.25 -19.83 7.64
C ASP A 232 -20.93 -19.13 6.31
N ILE A 233 -20.58 -17.85 6.33
CA ILE A 233 -20.18 -17.12 5.13
C ILE A 233 -18.88 -17.71 4.60
N ASP A 234 -18.94 -18.28 3.40
CA ASP A 234 -17.79 -18.76 2.64
C ASP A 234 -17.13 -17.57 1.94
N VAL A 235 -15.98 -17.15 2.46
CA VAL A 235 -15.25 -15.97 1.95
C VAL A 235 -14.72 -16.22 0.55
N GLU A 236 -14.16 -17.40 0.26
CA GLU A 236 -13.62 -17.73 -1.07
C GLU A 236 -14.71 -17.69 -2.13
N ARG A 237 -15.89 -18.27 -1.83
CA ARG A 237 -17.02 -18.30 -2.75
C ARG A 237 -17.64 -16.90 -2.98
N ALA A 238 -17.48 -15.99 -2.04
CA ALA A 238 -17.96 -14.62 -2.17
C ALA A 238 -17.04 -13.74 -3.04
N LEU A 239 -15.80 -14.17 -3.28
CA LEU A 239 -14.86 -13.43 -4.12
C LEU A 239 -15.23 -13.53 -5.60
N PRO A 240 -14.90 -12.52 -6.41
CA PRO A 240 -15.07 -12.59 -7.84
C PRO A 240 -14.17 -13.68 -8.42
N ASP A 241 -14.70 -14.52 -9.32
CA ASP A 241 -13.90 -15.51 -10.05
C ASP A 241 -13.01 -14.85 -11.10
N GLU A 242 -13.43 -13.66 -11.59
CA GLU A 242 -12.74 -12.91 -12.63
C GLU A 242 -12.68 -11.42 -12.24
N PRO A 243 -11.67 -10.65 -12.71
CA PRO A 243 -11.53 -9.22 -12.36
C PRO A 243 -12.73 -8.33 -12.74
N TRP A 244 -13.52 -8.77 -13.69
CA TRP A 244 -14.70 -8.06 -14.21
C TRP A 244 -16.02 -8.57 -13.64
N ASP A 245 -16.01 -9.55 -12.73
CA ASP A 245 -17.24 -10.04 -12.14
C ASP A 245 -17.85 -9.02 -11.19
N ALA A 246 -19.16 -8.83 -11.32
CA ALA A 246 -19.95 -8.09 -10.37
C ALA A 246 -20.77 -9.08 -9.54
N GLU A 247 -20.83 -8.80 -8.26
CA GLU A 247 -21.46 -9.64 -7.25
C GLU A 247 -22.96 -9.89 -7.55
N GLY A 248 -23.38 -11.15 -7.53
CA GLY A 248 -24.78 -11.56 -7.61
C GLY A 248 -25.48 -11.28 -8.95
N ALA A 249 -24.76 -10.90 -10.00
CA ALA A 249 -25.33 -10.71 -11.31
C ALA A 249 -25.32 -12.00 -12.14
N ASP A 250 -26.37 -12.20 -12.92
CA ASP A 250 -26.39 -13.26 -13.92
C ASP A 250 -25.24 -13.06 -14.91
N ARG A 251 -24.49 -14.13 -15.20
CA ARG A 251 -23.38 -14.09 -16.15
C ARG A 251 -23.89 -14.35 -17.55
N THR A 252 -23.50 -13.50 -18.48
CA THR A 252 -23.71 -13.67 -19.91
C THR A 252 -22.43 -14.18 -20.55
N GLU A 253 -22.50 -15.21 -21.37
CA GLU A 253 -21.34 -15.67 -22.13
C GLU A 253 -20.96 -14.63 -23.18
N MET A 254 -19.71 -14.20 -23.12
CA MET A 254 -19.09 -13.34 -24.12
C MET A 254 -18.06 -14.14 -24.92
N ARG A 255 -18.20 -14.16 -26.23
CA ARG A 255 -17.18 -14.74 -27.12
C ARG A 255 -16.35 -13.63 -27.72
N ILE A 256 -15.03 -13.77 -27.63
CA ILE A 256 -14.05 -12.81 -28.13
C ILE A 256 -12.98 -13.54 -28.95
N CYS A 257 -12.59 -12.97 -30.08
CA CYS A 257 -11.43 -13.41 -30.86
C CYS A 257 -10.24 -12.51 -30.49
N VAL A 258 -9.10 -13.10 -30.21
CA VAL A 258 -7.84 -12.40 -29.87
C VAL A 258 -6.78 -12.79 -30.87
N ASP A 259 -6.11 -11.79 -31.45
CA ASP A 259 -5.07 -11.97 -32.48
C ASP A 259 -3.86 -12.76 -31.92
N ALA A 260 -3.16 -13.44 -32.83
CA ALA A 260 -2.02 -14.33 -32.53
C ALA A 260 -0.96 -13.70 -31.61
N LEU A 261 -0.70 -12.40 -31.75
CA LEU A 261 0.31 -11.67 -30.98
C LEU A 261 -0.01 -11.64 -29.48
N GLU A 262 -1.29 -11.49 -29.12
CA GLU A 262 -1.76 -11.44 -27.72
C GLU A 262 -2.32 -12.78 -27.25
N ALA A 263 -2.54 -13.74 -28.15
CA ALA A 263 -3.24 -14.99 -27.88
C ALA A 263 -2.68 -15.78 -26.70
N ARG A 264 -1.37 -15.88 -26.58
CA ARG A 264 -0.73 -16.61 -25.49
C ARG A 264 -0.87 -15.89 -24.17
N ARG A 265 -0.53 -14.58 -24.13
CA ARG A 265 -0.63 -13.77 -22.93
C ARG A 265 -2.06 -13.76 -22.37
N VAL A 266 -3.03 -13.58 -23.26
CA VAL A 266 -4.44 -13.58 -22.87
C VAL A 266 -4.89 -14.96 -22.38
N ALA A 267 -4.45 -16.04 -23.06
CA ALA A 267 -4.79 -17.40 -22.61
C ALA A 267 -4.19 -17.73 -21.23
N ASP A 268 -2.98 -17.23 -20.94
CA ASP A 268 -2.33 -17.41 -19.64
C ASP A 268 -3.02 -16.54 -18.56
N GLU A 269 -3.51 -15.34 -18.92
CA GLU A 269 -4.22 -14.41 -18.02
C GLU A 269 -5.61 -14.90 -17.63
N VAL A 270 -6.42 -15.37 -18.59
CA VAL A 270 -7.82 -15.77 -18.34
C VAL A 270 -7.99 -17.24 -18.05
N GLY A 271 -6.96 -18.04 -18.25
CA GLY A 271 -6.98 -19.49 -18.13
C GLY A 271 -7.17 -20.22 -19.47
N ALA A 272 -6.38 -21.28 -19.67
CA ALA A 272 -6.41 -22.08 -20.90
C ALA A 272 -7.75 -22.82 -21.14
N ASP A 273 -8.53 -23.04 -20.09
CA ASP A 273 -9.86 -23.64 -20.12
C ASP A 273 -10.91 -22.75 -20.80
N LYS A 274 -10.69 -21.44 -20.84
CA LYS A 274 -11.54 -20.46 -21.53
C LYS A 274 -11.32 -20.44 -23.04
N VAL A 275 -10.21 -21.01 -23.54
CA VAL A 275 -9.90 -21.08 -24.97
C VAL A 275 -10.73 -22.18 -25.63
N VAL A 276 -11.73 -21.78 -26.40
CA VAL A 276 -12.64 -22.72 -27.06
C VAL A 276 -12.16 -23.12 -28.47
N ARG A 277 -11.34 -22.29 -29.10
CA ARG A 277 -10.81 -22.57 -30.43
C ARG A 277 -9.46 -21.87 -30.66
N ARG A 278 -8.58 -22.56 -31.37
CA ARG A 278 -7.34 -21.99 -31.93
C ARG A 278 -7.48 -21.97 -33.44
N LEU A 279 -7.16 -20.83 -34.05
CA LEU A 279 -7.27 -20.62 -35.50
C LEU A 279 -5.91 -20.87 -36.17
N ASP A 280 -5.93 -21.11 -37.49
CA ASP A 280 -4.72 -21.43 -38.28
C ASP A 280 -3.73 -20.28 -38.35
N ASP A 281 -4.18 -19.04 -38.18
CA ASP A 281 -3.36 -17.83 -38.11
C ASP A 281 -2.74 -17.57 -36.74
N GLY A 282 -2.98 -18.48 -35.78
CA GLY A 282 -2.51 -18.37 -34.41
C GLY A 282 -3.42 -17.58 -33.47
N SER A 283 -4.50 -16.97 -33.97
CA SER A 283 -5.51 -16.31 -33.16
C SER A 283 -6.28 -17.32 -32.30
N ILE A 284 -6.91 -16.87 -31.23
CA ILE A 284 -7.74 -17.69 -30.35
C ILE A 284 -9.15 -17.12 -30.17
N GLU A 285 -10.12 -18.00 -30.03
CA GLU A 285 -11.45 -17.65 -29.55
C GLU A 285 -11.58 -18.06 -28.07
N LEU A 286 -12.08 -17.13 -27.26
CA LEU A 286 -12.33 -17.29 -25.83
C LEU A 286 -13.82 -17.18 -25.55
N VAL A 287 -14.28 -17.91 -24.51
CA VAL A 287 -15.61 -17.72 -23.92
C VAL A 287 -15.43 -17.32 -22.46
N LEU A 288 -15.93 -16.13 -22.13
CA LEU A 288 -15.84 -15.54 -20.80
C LEU A 288 -17.24 -15.34 -20.23
N GLY A 289 -17.43 -15.66 -18.96
CA GLY A 289 -18.64 -15.30 -18.23
C GLY A 289 -18.52 -13.84 -17.74
N VAL A 290 -19.46 -12.99 -18.14
CA VAL A 290 -19.40 -11.55 -17.87
C VAL A 290 -20.72 -11.04 -17.30
N SER A 291 -20.67 -10.33 -16.19
CA SER A 291 -21.86 -9.77 -15.55
C SER A 291 -22.45 -8.56 -16.30
N SER A 292 -21.60 -7.74 -16.93
CA SER A 292 -22.00 -6.63 -17.79
C SER A 292 -20.87 -6.21 -18.71
N PHE A 293 -21.19 -5.61 -19.85
CA PHE A 293 -20.16 -5.07 -20.74
C PHE A 293 -19.35 -3.95 -20.06
N ALA A 294 -19.99 -3.11 -19.24
CA ALA A 294 -19.33 -2.04 -18.53
C ALA A 294 -18.19 -2.54 -17.60
N SER A 295 -18.32 -3.75 -17.03
CA SER A 295 -17.30 -4.33 -16.17
C SER A 295 -16.05 -4.81 -16.92
N ILE A 296 -16.24 -5.42 -18.12
CA ILE A 296 -15.14 -5.96 -18.92
C ILE A 296 -14.59 -4.98 -19.97
N ARG A 297 -15.32 -3.89 -20.23
CA ARG A 297 -14.97 -2.92 -21.30
C ARG A 297 -13.52 -2.47 -21.25
N SER A 298 -13.02 -2.11 -20.08
CA SER A 298 -11.63 -1.65 -19.92
C SER A 298 -10.62 -2.73 -20.29
N TRP A 299 -10.89 -3.98 -19.99
CA TRP A 299 -10.03 -5.11 -20.37
C TRP A 299 -10.01 -5.31 -21.88
N VAL A 300 -11.21 -5.33 -22.53
CA VAL A 300 -11.32 -5.44 -24.01
C VAL A 300 -10.60 -4.28 -24.70
N LEU A 301 -10.83 -3.05 -24.26
CA LEU A 301 -10.19 -1.85 -24.82
C LEU A 301 -8.68 -1.78 -24.55
N GLY A 302 -8.21 -2.48 -23.50
CA GLY A 302 -6.79 -2.69 -23.24
C GLY A 302 -6.07 -3.55 -24.29
N LEU A 303 -6.81 -4.33 -25.08
CA LEU A 303 -6.33 -5.08 -26.24
C LEU A 303 -6.39 -4.27 -27.55
N ALA A 304 -7.03 -3.11 -27.53
CA ALA A 304 -7.22 -2.21 -28.68
C ALA A 304 -7.78 -2.98 -29.91
N ASP A 305 -7.14 -2.89 -31.07
CA ASP A 305 -7.53 -3.56 -32.31
C ASP A 305 -7.07 -5.03 -32.41
N ARG A 306 -6.45 -5.57 -31.32
CA ARG A 306 -6.00 -6.97 -31.22
C ARG A 306 -7.11 -7.94 -30.78
N ALA A 307 -8.29 -7.42 -30.44
CA ALA A 307 -9.40 -8.24 -30.01
C ALA A 307 -10.70 -7.81 -30.68
N THR A 308 -11.59 -8.77 -30.92
CA THR A 308 -12.91 -8.53 -31.52
C THR A 308 -13.98 -9.27 -30.73
N VAL A 309 -14.96 -8.55 -30.18
CA VAL A 309 -16.13 -9.12 -29.53
C VAL A 309 -17.05 -9.72 -30.60
N LEU A 310 -17.26 -11.03 -30.54
CA LEU A 310 -18.09 -11.77 -31.48
C LEU A 310 -19.55 -11.85 -30.98
N GLU A 311 -19.74 -12.21 -29.72
CA GLU A 311 -21.02 -12.39 -29.05
C GLU A 311 -20.97 -11.87 -27.61
N PRO A 312 -22.07 -11.39 -27.02
CA PRO A 312 -23.38 -11.20 -27.65
C PRO A 312 -23.42 -9.91 -28.49
N PRO A 313 -24.38 -9.79 -29.44
CA PRO A 313 -24.54 -8.59 -30.26
C PRO A 313 -24.82 -7.31 -29.45
N SER A 314 -25.38 -7.42 -28.24
CA SER A 314 -25.58 -6.29 -27.33
C SER A 314 -24.24 -5.67 -26.91
N PHE A 315 -23.25 -6.49 -26.46
CA PHE A 315 -21.95 -6.00 -26.07
C PHE A 315 -21.17 -5.39 -27.23
N ARG A 316 -21.29 -6.01 -28.43
CA ARG A 316 -20.70 -5.44 -29.63
C ARG A 316 -21.28 -4.04 -29.93
N ARG A 317 -22.59 -3.84 -29.80
CA ARG A 317 -23.21 -2.52 -30.00
C ARG A 317 -22.72 -1.49 -28.98
N GLU A 318 -22.73 -1.85 -27.70
CA GLU A 318 -22.25 -0.96 -26.64
C GLU A 318 -20.77 -0.54 -26.86
N LEU A 319 -19.93 -1.46 -27.35
CA LEU A 319 -18.54 -1.16 -27.70
C LEU A 319 -18.46 -0.19 -28.89
N VAL A 320 -19.24 -0.46 -29.95
CA VAL A 320 -19.29 0.41 -31.13
C VAL A 320 -19.80 1.80 -30.75
N GLU A 321 -20.86 1.90 -29.95
CA GLU A 321 -21.37 3.18 -29.45
C GLU A 321 -20.34 3.94 -28.65
N TRP A 322 -19.61 3.25 -27.76
CA TRP A 322 -18.53 3.84 -26.96
C TRP A 322 -17.40 4.41 -27.83
N LEU A 323 -16.97 3.66 -28.84
CA LEU A 323 -15.91 4.08 -29.75
C LEU A 323 -16.36 5.18 -30.71
N THR A 324 -17.61 5.14 -31.16
CA THR A 324 -18.20 6.17 -32.02
C THR A 324 -18.28 7.52 -31.31
N ALA A 325 -18.64 7.52 -30.02
CA ALA A 325 -18.65 8.73 -29.21
C ALA A 325 -17.29 9.41 -29.13
N LEU A 326 -16.17 8.63 -29.13
CA LEU A 326 -14.81 9.18 -29.19
C LEU A 326 -14.52 9.89 -30.50
N THR A 327 -15.01 9.36 -31.64
CA THR A 327 -14.79 9.96 -32.96
C THR A 327 -15.60 11.23 -33.14
N GLU A 328 -16.82 11.31 -32.56
CA GLU A 328 -17.72 12.47 -32.65
C GLU A 328 -17.25 13.63 -31.76
N THR A 329 -16.72 13.34 -30.58
CA THR A 329 -16.21 14.36 -29.64
C THR A 329 -15.09 15.18 -30.26
N GLU A 330 -14.25 14.59 -31.09
CA GLU A 330 -13.16 15.25 -31.77
C GLU A 330 -13.69 16.19 -32.89
N THR A 331 -14.65 15.71 -33.68
CA THR A 331 -15.25 16.49 -34.77
C THR A 331 -15.91 17.76 -34.23
N ALA A 332 -16.57 17.67 -33.06
CA ALA A 332 -17.15 18.84 -32.40
C ALA A 332 -16.10 19.86 -31.96
N ALA A 333 -14.95 19.36 -31.43
CA ALA A 333 -13.87 20.22 -30.97
C ALA A 333 -13.12 20.94 -32.09
N GLU A 334 -12.92 20.30 -33.24
CA GLU A 334 -12.36 20.95 -34.44
C GLU A 334 -13.28 22.07 -34.94
N THR A 335 -14.59 21.87 -34.88
CA THR A 335 -15.59 22.86 -35.25
C THR A 335 -15.59 24.07 -34.32
N GLU A 336 -15.46 23.88 -33.00
CA GLU A 336 -15.36 24.96 -32.01
C GLU A 336 -14.06 25.76 -32.19
N THR A 337 -12.93 25.11 -32.43
CA THR A 337 -11.63 25.75 -32.64
C THR A 337 -11.62 26.60 -33.89
N THR A 338 -12.27 26.13 -34.96
CA THR A 338 -12.42 26.86 -36.24
C THR A 338 -13.32 28.09 -36.07
N THR A 339 -14.35 27.98 -35.23
CA THR A 339 -15.30 29.09 -34.95
C THR A 339 -14.69 30.14 -34.03
N ALA A 340 -13.87 29.74 -33.07
CA ALA A 340 -13.15 30.63 -32.12
C ALA A 340 -12.02 31.43 -32.81
N ALA A 341 -11.38 30.87 -33.83
CA ALA A 341 -10.32 31.54 -34.58
C ALA A 341 -10.85 32.74 -35.44
N THR A 342 -12.17 32.83 -35.64
CA THR A 342 -12.79 33.90 -36.46
C THR A 342 -13.33 35.07 -35.61
N SER A 343 -13.34 34.98 -34.27
CA SER A 343 -13.85 36.02 -33.39
C SER A 343 -13.14 36.05 -32.04
N GLY A 344 -12.00 36.70 -31.96
CA GLY A 344 -11.47 36.93 -30.62
C GLY A 344 -10.06 37.50 -30.59
N GLY A 345 -9.97 38.77 -30.27
CA GLY A 345 -8.74 39.45 -29.98
C GLY A 345 -7.98 38.83 -28.82
N MET A 346 -6.70 38.75 -28.99
CA MET A 346 -5.68 38.26 -28.11
C MET A 346 -5.66 39.02 -26.78
N VAL A 347 -5.99 38.36 -25.68
CA VAL A 347 -5.62 38.80 -24.34
C VAL A 347 -4.37 38.05 -23.94
N MET A 348 -3.25 38.73 -23.99
CA MET A 348 -1.97 38.25 -23.42
C MET A 348 -2.12 38.17 -21.90
N ALA A 349 -2.14 36.98 -21.35
CA ALA A 349 -1.87 36.77 -19.92
C ALA A 349 -0.34 36.78 -19.71
N ALA A 350 0.10 37.72 -18.87
CA ALA A 350 1.49 37.88 -18.49
C ALA A 350 2.07 36.63 -17.85
N ALA A 351 3.30 36.31 -18.24
CA ALA A 351 4.11 35.28 -17.60
C ALA A 351 4.32 35.61 -16.11
N PRO A 352 4.27 34.63 -15.21
CA PRO A 352 4.71 34.87 -13.84
C PRO A 352 6.24 34.95 -13.78
N ASP A 353 6.70 35.94 -13.05
CA ASP A 353 8.06 36.32 -12.75
C ASP A 353 8.88 35.15 -12.17
N GLU A 354 10.05 34.88 -12.74
CA GLU A 354 11.06 33.99 -12.20
C GLU A 354 11.75 34.65 -11.01
N GLY A 355 11.34 34.31 -9.82
CA GLY A 355 12.06 34.84 -8.65
C GLY A 355 11.49 34.42 -7.31
N SER A 356 11.52 33.12 -6.98
CA SER A 356 11.58 32.73 -5.57
C SER A 356 11.93 31.22 -5.48
N THR A 357 13.19 30.95 -5.19
CA THR A 357 13.64 29.65 -4.67
C THR A 357 13.12 29.47 -3.25
N GLY A 358 11.89 28.99 -3.14
CA GLY A 358 11.27 28.56 -1.89
C GLY A 358 11.25 27.04 -1.86
N ALA A 359 11.93 26.47 -0.87
CA ALA A 359 11.97 25.04 -0.59
C ALA A 359 10.58 24.41 -0.69
N ALA A 360 10.48 23.29 -1.40
CA ALA A 360 9.29 22.48 -1.51
C ALA A 360 8.83 22.04 -0.11
N GLY A 361 7.84 22.75 0.45
CA GLY A 361 7.12 22.29 1.63
C GLY A 361 6.22 21.14 1.21
N GLY A 362 6.57 19.92 1.62
CA GLY A 362 5.67 18.78 1.60
C GLY A 362 4.36 19.11 2.33
N PRO A 363 3.30 18.32 2.13
CA PRO A 363 2.01 18.55 2.75
C PRO A 363 2.20 18.69 4.25
N ARG A 364 1.72 19.80 4.84
CA ARG A 364 1.77 20.03 6.28
C ARG A 364 0.95 18.94 6.95
N SER A 365 1.62 17.93 7.51
CA SER A 365 1.02 16.90 8.35
C SER A 365 0.23 17.58 9.47
N ALA A 366 -0.96 17.06 9.75
CA ALA A 366 -1.76 17.53 10.89
C ALA A 366 -0.91 17.44 12.19
N PRO A 367 -1.06 18.38 13.14
CA PRO A 367 -0.20 18.46 14.33
C PRO A 367 -0.12 17.20 15.20
N GLY A 368 -1.01 16.21 14.99
CA GLY A 368 -0.99 14.90 15.65
C GLY A 368 -0.11 13.87 14.95
N ALA A 369 -0.03 13.88 13.62
CA ALA A 369 0.67 12.86 12.84
C ALA A 369 2.20 12.83 13.10
N GLU A 370 2.80 13.97 13.42
CA GLU A 370 4.22 14.06 13.78
C GLU A 370 4.51 13.42 15.14
N THR A 371 3.68 13.73 16.16
CA THR A 371 3.82 13.13 17.49
C THR A 371 3.62 11.62 17.43
N SER A 372 2.66 11.16 16.64
CA SER A 372 2.39 9.75 16.42
C SER A 372 3.57 9.00 15.81
N ARG A 373 4.16 9.56 14.75
CA ARG A 373 5.35 8.98 14.10
C ARG A 373 6.52 8.89 15.06
N ARG A 374 6.77 9.96 15.82
CA ARG A 374 7.84 10.01 16.82
C ARG A 374 7.62 8.98 17.93
N LEU A 375 6.39 8.82 18.43
CA LEU A 375 6.06 7.84 19.47
C LEU A 375 6.33 6.40 19.00
N ARG A 376 5.85 6.03 17.82
CA ARG A 376 6.11 4.69 17.25
C ARG A 376 7.60 4.42 17.11
N ARG A 377 8.33 5.37 16.53
CA ARG A 377 9.76 5.26 16.31
C ARG A 377 10.52 5.14 17.63
N LEU A 378 10.20 5.96 18.60
CA LEU A 378 10.81 5.91 19.93
C LEU A 378 10.59 4.56 20.62
N LEU A 379 9.35 4.06 20.60
CA LEU A 379 9.04 2.75 21.18
C LEU A 379 9.77 1.60 20.46
N ALA A 380 9.96 1.70 19.14
CA ALA A 380 10.70 0.71 18.38
C ALA A 380 12.21 0.75 18.69
N VAL A 381 12.82 1.94 18.78
CA VAL A 381 14.22 2.13 19.15
C VAL A 381 14.48 1.58 20.55
N ILE A 382 13.64 1.94 21.52
CA ILE A 382 13.74 1.46 22.92
C ILE A 382 13.63 -0.07 22.95
N GLY A 383 12.64 -0.64 22.26
CA GLY A 383 12.45 -2.08 22.20
C GLY A 383 13.65 -2.84 21.62
N TRP A 384 14.28 -2.28 20.59
CA TRP A 384 15.48 -2.87 20.00
C TRP A 384 16.72 -2.71 20.90
N LEU A 385 16.95 -1.53 21.45
CA LEU A 385 18.05 -1.30 22.38
C LEU A 385 17.96 -2.19 23.64
N ALA A 386 16.75 -2.50 24.08
CA ALA A 386 16.52 -3.45 25.19
C ALA A 386 17.09 -4.84 24.91
N GLN A 387 17.12 -5.27 23.65
CA GLN A 387 17.63 -6.57 23.24
C GLN A 387 19.13 -6.56 22.99
N VAL A 388 19.65 -5.47 22.38
CA VAL A 388 21.06 -5.37 21.98
C VAL A 388 21.95 -4.84 23.11
N GLY A 389 21.37 -4.06 24.03
CA GLY A 389 22.04 -3.42 25.16
C GLY A 389 22.87 -2.21 24.78
N GLU A 390 23.74 -2.29 23.79
CA GLU A 390 24.59 -1.19 23.30
C GLU A 390 24.75 -1.27 21.79
N ALA A 391 24.68 -0.11 21.11
CA ALA A 391 24.89 -0.02 19.66
C ALA A 391 25.52 1.31 19.25
N PRO A 392 26.27 1.37 18.11
CA PRO A 392 26.76 2.62 17.55
C PRO A 392 25.60 3.55 17.11
N ILE A 393 25.71 4.85 17.42
CA ILE A 393 24.69 5.85 17.03
C ILE A 393 24.41 5.81 15.53
N ALA A 394 25.46 5.73 14.70
CA ALA A 394 25.33 5.66 13.24
C ALA A 394 24.56 4.41 12.76
N GLU A 395 24.68 3.29 13.46
CA GLU A 395 23.93 2.08 13.16
C GLU A 395 22.43 2.26 13.48
N VAL A 396 22.12 2.78 14.68
CA VAL A 396 20.74 3.05 15.09
C VAL A 396 20.09 4.06 14.17
N SER A 397 20.77 5.17 13.88
CA SER A 397 20.35 6.23 12.96
C SER A 397 19.96 5.66 11.58
N ARG A 398 20.86 4.88 10.97
CA ARG A 398 20.61 4.24 9.67
C ARG A 398 19.46 3.22 9.73
N ARG A 399 19.39 2.41 10.80
CA ARG A 399 18.39 1.35 10.98
C ARG A 399 16.98 1.90 11.11
N PHE A 400 16.82 3.01 11.84
CA PHE A 400 15.51 3.62 12.09
C PHE A 400 15.19 4.81 11.17
N GLY A 401 16.06 5.11 10.19
CA GLY A 401 15.85 6.14 9.17
C GLY A 401 15.71 7.54 9.75
N MET A 402 16.55 7.90 10.72
CA MET A 402 16.57 9.20 11.38
C MET A 402 17.98 9.75 11.41
N SER A 403 18.12 11.07 11.52
CA SER A 403 19.45 11.68 11.71
C SER A 403 19.99 11.36 13.11
N GLU A 404 21.31 11.37 13.26
CA GLU A 404 21.95 11.15 14.57
C GLU A 404 21.48 12.18 15.61
N GLN A 405 21.28 13.43 15.20
CA GLN A 405 20.77 14.51 16.07
C GLN A 405 19.34 14.26 16.54
N GLU A 406 18.46 13.80 15.65
CA GLU A 406 17.07 13.43 16.01
C GLU A 406 17.08 12.23 16.95
N LEU A 407 17.92 11.21 16.69
CA LEU A 407 18.04 10.04 17.52
C LEU A 407 18.47 10.41 18.95
N VAL A 408 19.52 11.22 19.08
CA VAL A 408 20.01 11.66 20.40
C VAL A 408 18.92 12.42 21.15
N ALA A 409 18.25 13.37 20.50
CA ALA A 409 17.19 14.16 21.12
C ALA A 409 15.99 13.28 21.57
N GLU A 410 15.62 12.28 20.78
CA GLU A 410 14.53 11.35 21.17
C GLU A 410 14.94 10.40 22.30
N LEU A 411 16.21 9.97 22.34
CA LEU A 411 16.73 9.14 23.41
C LEU A 411 16.91 9.91 24.73
N GLU A 412 17.35 11.16 24.69
CA GLU A 412 17.40 12.05 25.86
C GLU A 412 15.99 12.28 26.43
N LEU A 413 14.98 12.43 25.55
CA LEU A 413 13.58 12.51 25.99
C LEU A 413 13.11 11.19 26.62
N ALA A 414 13.45 10.05 26.01
CA ALA A 414 13.11 8.74 26.55
C ALA A 414 13.73 8.48 27.94
N ALA A 415 14.94 8.95 28.18
CA ALA A 415 15.61 8.84 29.48
C ALA A 415 14.85 9.58 30.61
N CYS A 416 13.99 10.53 30.25
CA CYS A 416 13.10 11.20 31.22
C CYS A 416 11.79 10.45 31.46
N CYS A 417 11.46 9.45 30.63
CA CYS A 417 10.24 8.66 30.74
C CYS A 417 10.41 7.47 31.69
N GLY A 418 9.35 7.11 32.38
CA GLY A 418 9.37 5.98 33.31
C GLY A 418 8.02 5.71 33.95
N THR A 419 8.07 4.96 35.06
CA THR A 419 6.88 4.67 35.85
C THR A 419 6.95 5.33 37.22
N PRO A 420 5.82 5.72 37.81
CA PRO A 420 5.82 6.28 39.14
C PRO A 420 6.47 5.32 40.16
N PRO A 421 7.27 5.80 41.12
CA PRO A 421 7.43 7.20 41.58
C PRO A 421 8.50 8.02 40.84
N TYR A 422 8.94 7.64 39.63
CA TYR A 422 9.96 8.34 38.84
C TYR A 422 11.31 8.49 39.56
N THR A 423 11.66 7.47 40.31
CA THR A 423 12.99 7.34 40.94
C THR A 423 13.99 6.79 39.91
N PRO A 424 15.30 6.99 40.06
CA PRO A 424 16.29 6.53 39.09
C PRO A 424 16.17 5.05 38.68
N ASP A 425 15.65 4.21 39.55
CA ASP A 425 15.41 2.78 39.34
C ASP A 425 14.11 2.49 38.55
N THR A 426 13.25 3.48 38.35
CA THR A 426 11.99 3.38 37.60
C THR A 426 12.00 4.18 36.30
N LEU A 427 13.05 4.96 36.04
CA LEU A 427 13.28 5.64 34.76
C LEU A 427 13.98 4.68 33.79
N MET A 428 13.88 5.00 32.50
CA MET A 428 14.68 4.34 31.49
C MET A 428 16.13 4.85 31.58
N GLU A 429 17.06 3.97 31.95
CA GLU A 429 18.48 4.33 31.99
C GLU A 429 19.05 4.22 30.57
N ILE A 430 19.18 5.36 29.89
CA ILE A 430 19.71 5.47 28.54
C ILE A 430 20.95 6.37 28.61
N GLU A 431 22.10 5.77 28.31
CA GLU A 431 23.39 6.47 28.22
C GLU A 431 23.70 6.74 26.73
N VAL A 432 23.81 7.99 26.36
CA VAL A 432 24.23 8.43 25.03
C VAL A 432 25.66 8.95 25.13
N SER A 433 26.60 8.29 24.45
CA SER A 433 27.99 8.72 24.31
C SER A 433 28.20 9.41 22.95
N GLU A 434 29.41 9.89 22.64
CA GLU A 434 29.72 10.49 21.35
C GLU A 434 29.56 9.53 20.16
N SER A 435 29.66 8.22 20.37
CA SER A 435 29.66 7.23 19.28
C SER A 435 28.70 6.05 19.47
N SER A 436 28.21 5.83 20.70
CA SER A 436 27.33 4.71 21.02
C SER A 436 26.19 5.12 21.94
N VAL A 437 25.13 4.36 21.88
CA VAL A 437 24.00 4.43 22.79
C VAL A 437 23.91 3.12 23.55
N ARG A 438 23.70 3.20 24.87
CA ARG A 438 23.49 2.05 25.75
C ARG A 438 22.17 2.24 26.49
N ALA A 439 21.34 1.21 26.53
CA ALA A 439 20.09 1.24 27.28
C ALA A 439 20.08 0.12 28.33
N PHE A 440 19.91 0.51 29.59
CA PHE A 440 19.60 -0.39 30.69
C PHE A 440 18.11 -0.22 30.99
N LEU A 441 17.32 -1.19 30.61
CA LEU A 441 15.89 -1.13 30.80
C LEU A 441 15.50 -2.09 31.91
N PRO A 442 14.55 -1.71 32.81
CA PRO A 442 13.97 -2.62 33.78
C PRO A 442 13.52 -3.92 33.10
N GLU A 443 13.53 -5.06 33.80
CA GLU A 443 13.14 -6.38 33.23
C GLU A 443 11.82 -6.38 32.50
N VAL A 444 10.91 -5.45 32.85
CA VAL A 444 9.61 -5.25 32.17
C VAL A 444 9.79 -4.88 30.70
N TYR A 445 10.89 -4.21 30.33
CA TYR A 445 11.19 -3.79 28.95
C TYR A 445 12.13 -4.76 28.21
N GLY A 446 12.88 -5.61 28.96
CA GLY A 446 13.84 -6.57 28.41
C GLY A 446 13.24 -7.81 27.78
N ARG A 447 11.96 -8.08 27.96
CA ARG A 447 11.27 -9.18 27.28
C ARG A 447 10.94 -8.79 25.84
N PRO A 448 11.14 -9.70 24.85
CA PRO A 448 10.65 -9.48 23.50
C PRO A 448 9.20 -9.04 23.57
N ARG A 449 8.89 -7.85 23.04
CA ARG A 449 7.50 -7.38 23.02
C ARG A 449 6.71 -8.26 22.05
N PRO A 450 5.59 -8.84 22.45
CA PRO A 450 4.74 -9.56 21.53
C PRO A 450 4.30 -8.67 20.37
N LEU A 451 4.02 -9.28 19.23
CA LEU A 451 3.49 -8.56 18.07
C LEU A 451 2.11 -7.98 18.40
N THR A 452 1.85 -6.79 17.91
CA THR A 452 0.48 -6.30 17.82
C THR A 452 -0.27 -7.04 16.71
N PRO A 453 -1.61 -7.07 16.73
CA PRO A 453 -2.37 -7.69 15.65
C PRO A 453 -2.08 -7.09 14.26
N ALA A 454 -1.83 -5.78 14.15
CA ALA A 454 -1.45 -5.13 12.89
C ALA A 454 -0.07 -5.61 12.39
N GLU A 455 0.91 -5.72 13.28
CA GLU A 455 2.23 -6.30 12.96
C GLU A 455 2.11 -7.77 12.58
N GLY A 456 1.31 -8.55 13.32
CA GLY A 456 1.02 -9.94 13.01
C GLY A 456 0.37 -10.11 11.63
N PHE A 457 -0.58 -9.24 11.27
CA PHE A 457 -1.17 -9.19 9.94
C PHE A 457 -0.11 -8.92 8.85
N ALA A 458 0.75 -7.91 9.06
CA ALA A 458 1.80 -7.57 8.11
C ALA A 458 2.79 -8.74 7.92
N VAL A 459 3.18 -9.43 8.99
CA VAL A 459 4.04 -10.62 8.94
C VAL A 459 3.33 -11.76 8.21
N ALA A 460 2.05 -12.03 8.50
CA ALA A 460 1.27 -13.08 7.85
C ALA A 460 1.09 -12.82 6.36
N ALA A 461 0.78 -11.58 5.97
CA ALA A 461 0.67 -11.18 4.56
C ALA A 461 2.01 -11.36 3.82
N SER A 462 3.12 -10.95 4.44
CA SER A 462 4.47 -11.14 3.89
C SER A 462 4.82 -12.62 3.72
N ALA A 463 4.52 -13.44 4.73
CA ALA A 463 4.76 -14.89 4.68
C ALA A 463 3.95 -15.57 3.57
N ARG A 464 2.67 -15.23 3.44
CA ARG A 464 1.82 -15.76 2.35
C ARG A 464 2.32 -15.35 0.98
N LEU A 465 2.72 -14.09 0.83
CA LEU A 465 3.23 -13.60 -0.45
C LEU A 465 4.54 -14.29 -0.83
N LEU A 466 5.43 -14.53 0.12
CA LEU A 466 6.66 -15.30 -0.12
C LEU A 466 6.34 -16.74 -0.50
N LEU A 467 5.39 -17.42 0.18
CA LEU A 467 4.97 -18.77 -0.15
C LEU A 467 4.23 -18.89 -1.50
N ALA A 468 3.62 -17.79 -1.98
CA ALA A 468 3.01 -17.76 -3.31
C ALA A 468 4.04 -17.68 -4.44
N VAL A 469 5.31 -17.36 -4.12
CA VAL A 469 6.41 -17.38 -5.11
C VAL A 469 6.71 -18.83 -5.48
N PRO A 470 6.59 -19.25 -6.75
CA PRO A 470 6.87 -20.61 -7.18
C PRO A 470 8.27 -21.07 -6.76
N GLY A 471 8.36 -22.23 -6.11
CA GLY A 471 9.63 -22.80 -5.62
C GLY A 471 10.11 -22.26 -4.26
N SER A 472 9.34 -21.38 -3.60
CA SER A 472 9.57 -21.00 -2.21
C SER A 472 8.89 -22.00 -1.26
N ASP A 473 9.24 -23.27 -1.39
CA ASP A 473 8.68 -24.35 -0.57
C ASP A 473 9.43 -24.42 0.76
N ASP A 474 9.06 -23.55 1.71
CA ASP A 474 9.68 -23.41 3.01
C ASP A 474 8.75 -23.93 4.12
N ASP A 475 9.06 -25.12 4.63
CA ASP A 475 8.29 -25.77 5.71
C ASP A 475 8.35 -24.98 7.02
N ALA A 476 9.46 -24.31 7.33
CA ALA A 476 9.58 -23.48 8.51
C ALA A 476 8.65 -22.27 8.42
N LEU A 477 8.58 -21.66 7.24
CA LEU A 477 7.66 -20.53 7.00
C LEU A 477 6.19 -20.94 7.10
N ARG A 478 5.84 -22.14 6.59
CA ARG A 478 4.45 -22.65 6.74
C ARG A 478 4.09 -22.93 8.19
N ARG A 479 5.00 -23.53 8.97
CA ARG A 479 4.77 -23.78 10.40
C ARG A 479 4.62 -22.47 11.16
N ALA A 480 5.50 -21.50 10.90
CA ALA A 480 5.45 -20.19 11.52
C ALA A 480 4.15 -19.45 11.18
N LEU A 481 3.72 -19.50 9.91
CA LEU A 481 2.46 -18.90 9.46
C LEU A 481 1.25 -19.53 10.15
N ALA A 482 1.23 -20.86 10.30
CA ALA A 482 0.15 -21.57 11.01
C ALA A 482 0.03 -21.13 12.48
N LYS A 483 1.16 -20.95 13.18
CA LYS A 483 1.18 -20.43 14.56
C LYS A 483 0.67 -18.98 14.61
N LEU A 484 1.07 -18.16 13.67
CA LEU A 484 0.64 -16.77 13.57
C LEU A 484 -0.85 -16.66 13.27
N ASP A 485 -1.37 -17.47 12.35
CA ASP A 485 -2.81 -17.53 12.02
C ASP A 485 -3.65 -17.96 13.24
N ALA A 486 -3.16 -18.94 14.00
CA ALA A 486 -3.82 -19.36 15.23
C ALA A 486 -3.88 -18.22 16.27
N ALA A 487 -2.81 -17.43 16.38
CA ALA A 487 -2.72 -16.30 17.30
C ALA A 487 -3.58 -15.10 16.85
N LEU A 488 -3.66 -14.85 15.55
CA LEU A 488 -4.53 -13.82 14.96
C LEU A 488 -6.02 -14.17 15.09
N GLY A 489 -6.33 -15.45 15.31
CA GLY A 489 -7.68 -15.99 15.46
C GLY A 489 -8.18 -16.63 14.16
N SER A 490 -8.76 -17.80 14.26
CA SER A 490 -9.22 -18.65 13.14
C SER A 490 -10.27 -18.00 12.22
N ARG A 491 -10.80 -16.82 12.60
CA ARG A 491 -11.79 -16.06 11.81
C ARG A 491 -11.21 -14.81 11.13
N ALA A 492 -9.95 -14.46 11.40
CA ALA A 492 -9.27 -13.45 10.60
C ALA A 492 -8.88 -14.08 9.26
N ALA A 493 -9.89 -14.40 8.42
CA ALA A 493 -9.67 -14.95 7.10
C ALA A 493 -8.94 -13.93 6.24
N VAL A 494 -7.63 -14.07 6.15
CA VAL A 494 -6.79 -13.31 5.24
C VAL A 494 -6.26 -14.27 4.20
N GLY A 495 -6.67 -14.08 2.96
CA GLY A 495 -6.17 -14.87 1.84
C GLY A 495 -5.31 -14.03 0.90
N LEU A 496 -4.46 -14.72 0.19
CA LEU A 496 -3.58 -14.11 -0.81
C LEU A 496 -3.50 -15.05 -2.01
N ASP A 497 -3.94 -14.52 -3.14
CA ASP A 497 -3.94 -15.21 -4.42
C ASP A 497 -3.15 -14.36 -5.43
N VAL A 498 -1.99 -14.87 -5.84
CA VAL A 498 -1.09 -14.18 -6.77
C VAL A 498 -0.82 -15.11 -7.93
N ASP A 499 -1.31 -14.74 -9.11
CA ASP A 499 -1.12 -15.48 -10.33
C ASP A 499 0.35 -15.59 -10.71
N ALA A 500 0.81 -16.78 -11.04
CA ALA A 500 2.18 -17.05 -11.51
C ALA A 500 2.19 -17.17 -13.04
N PRO A 501 2.77 -16.20 -13.79
CA PRO A 501 2.89 -16.29 -15.23
C PRO A 501 3.72 -17.52 -15.66
N GLY A 502 3.42 -18.08 -16.83
CA GLY A 502 4.02 -19.32 -17.31
C GLY A 502 5.56 -19.37 -17.38
N PHE A 503 6.23 -18.24 -17.54
CA PHE A 503 7.71 -18.16 -17.57
C PHE A 503 8.35 -17.75 -16.25
N LEU A 504 7.59 -17.52 -15.19
CA LEU A 504 8.12 -17.08 -13.89
C LEU A 504 9.17 -18.05 -13.34
N GLY A 505 8.94 -19.36 -13.43
CA GLY A 505 9.87 -20.38 -12.97
C GLY A 505 11.20 -20.34 -13.70
N ALA A 506 11.16 -20.27 -15.04
CA ALA A 506 12.37 -20.23 -15.87
C ALA A 506 13.19 -18.94 -15.66
N VAL A 507 12.52 -17.81 -15.55
CA VAL A 507 13.17 -16.50 -15.29
C VAL A 507 13.82 -16.50 -13.91
N ARG A 508 13.14 -17.07 -12.90
CA ARG A 508 13.67 -17.16 -11.53
C ARG A 508 14.89 -18.08 -11.46
N GLU A 509 14.81 -19.27 -12.06
CA GLU A 509 15.94 -20.20 -12.12
C GLU A 509 17.17 -19.57 -12.78
N ALA A 510 16.96 -18.83 -13.89
CA ALA A 510 18.05 -18.12 -14.55
C ALA A 510 18.63 -17.00 -13.65
N THR A 511 17.79 -16.29 -12.88
CA THR A 511 18.22 -15.25 -11.95
C THR A 511 19.05 -15.83 -10.80
N GLU A 512 18.60 -16.94 -10.21
CA GLU A 512 19.30 -17.63 -9.11
C GLU A 512 20.65 -18.20 -9.58
N ALA A 513 20.68 -18.71 -10.81
CA ALA A 513 21.92 -19.23 -11.42
C ALA A 513 22.84 -18.17 -12.00
N GLY A 514 22.45 -16.89 -12.01
CA GLY A 514 23.19 -15.81 -12.66
C GLY A 514 23.39 -16.01 -14.16
N ARG A 515 22.45 -16.70 -14.85
CA ARG A 515 22.54 -17.03 -16.28
C ARG A 515 21.85 -15.97 -17.12
N SER A 516 22.56 -15.51 -18.18
CA SER A 516 21.95 -14.63 -19.19
C SER A 516 20.89 -15.39 -19.99
N ILE A 517 19.76 -14.74 -20.23
CA ILE A 517 18.64 -15.29 -21.00
C ILE A 517 18.33 -14.45 -22.24
N GLU A 518 17.88 -15.12 -23.28
CA GLU A 518 17.25 -14.49 -24.45
C GLU A 518 15.72 -14.58 -24.27
N ILE A 519 15.06 -13.42 -24.28
CA ILE A 519 13.61 -13.33 -24.18
C ILE A 519 13.01 -12.74 -25.45
N GLU A 520 11.89 -13.30 -25.90
CA GLU A 520 10.98 -12.60 -26.82
C GLU A 520 9.97 -11.83 -25.97
N TYR A 521 9.97 -10.52 -26.10
CA TYR A 521 9.24 -9.60 -25.23
C TYR A 521 8.27 -8.73 -26.03
N LEU A 522 6.99 -8.78 -25.65
CA LEU A 522 5.94 -7.93 -26.18
C LEU A 522 5.91 -6.61 -25.41
N SER A 523 6.41 -5.54 -26.04
CA SER A 523 6.43 -4.21 -25.41
C SER A 523 5.04 -3.57 -25.42
N GLY A 524 4.39 -3.50 -24.28
CA GLY A 524 3.08 -2.84 -24.16
C GLY A 524 3.07 -1.34 -24.40
N SER A 525 4.23 -0.67 -24.40
CA SER A 525 4.36 0.75 -24.69
C SER A 525 4.49 1.05 -26.18
N ARG A 526 5.01 0.10 -26.99
CA ARG A 526 5.26 0.26 -28.42
C ARG A 526 4.51 -0.73 -29.30
N ASP A 527 3.87 -1.72 -28.68
CA ASP A 527 3.15 -2.80 -29.36
C ASP A 527 4.05 -3.62 -30.31
N GLU A 528 5.32 -3.80 -29.92
CA GLU A 528 6.34 -4.48 -30.70
C GLU A 528 6.82 -5.75 -30.01
N LEU A 529 6.91 -6.84 -30.77
CA LEU A 529 7.60 -8.04 -30.35
C LEU A 529 9.11 -7.88 -30.63
N THR A 530 9.93 -8.02 -29.60
CA THR A 530 11.37 -7.84 -29.72
C THR A 530 12.13 -8.96 -29.01
N THR A 531 13.21 -9.45 -29.66
CA THR A 531 14.16 -10.34 -28.99
C THR A 531 15.19 -9.52 -28.21
N ARG A 532 15.44 -9.91 -26.95
CA ARG A 532 16.37 -9.24 -26.06
C ARG A 532 17.20 -10.25 -25.28
N VAL A 533 18.49 -9.97 -25.19
CA VAL A 533 19.38 -10.65 -24.24
C VAL A 533 19.38 -9.83 -22.95
N VAL A 534 19.12 -10.51 -21.83
CA VAL A 534 18.99 -9.91 -20.50
C VAL A 534 19.84 -10.69 -19.52
N ASP A 535 20.64 -9.99 -18.73
CA ASP A 535 21.28 -10.55 -17.55
C ASP A 535 20.33 -10.31 -16.36
N PRO A 536 19.66 -11.35 -15.86
CA PRO A 536 18.70 -11.23 -14.78
C PRO A 536 19.38 -10.76 -13.48
N VAL A 537 18.79 -9.82 -12.79
CA VAL A 537 19.30 -9.30 -11.51
C VAL A 537 18.34 -9.65 -10.37
N GLN A 538 17.04 -9.47 -10.60
CA GLN A 538 16.02 -9.71 -9.58
C GLN A 538 14.66 -9.99 -10.22
N VAL A 539 13.90 -10.92 -9.59
CA VAL A 539 12.49 -11.13 -9.89
C VAL A 539 11.68 -10.64 -8.70
N MET A 540 10.63 -9.87 -8.97
CA MET A 540 9.77 -9.29 -7.94
C MET A 540 8.31 -9.24 -8.37
N THR A 541 7.39 -9.15 -7.41
CA THR A 541 5.99 -8.84 -7.67
C THR A 541 5.63 -7.45 -7.15
N ILE A 542 4.86 -6.70 -7.93
CA ILE A 542 4.33 -5.38 -7.57
C ILE A 542 2.85 -5.37 -7.95
N ASP A 543 1.99 -5.13 -6.97
CA ASP A 543 0.54 -5.12 -7.14
C ASP A 543 0.01 -6.34 -7.90
N GLY A 544 0.50 -7.53 -7.54
CA GLY A 544 0.10 -8.80 -8.15
C GLY A 544 0.68 -9.10 -9.53
N HIS A 545 1.49 -8.20 -10.09
CA HIS A 545 2.20 -8.43 -11.36
C HIS A 545 3.66 -8.77 -11.13
N TRP A 546 4.19 -9.75 -11.87
CA TRP A 546 5.57 -10.16 -11.78
C TRP A 546 6.46 -9.40 -12.74
N TYR A 547 7.62 -9.00 -12.25
CA TYR A 547 8.62 -8.22 -12.97
C TYR A 547 10.00 -8.87 -12.86
N LEU A 548 10.75 -8.80 -13.95
CA LEU A 548 12.18 -9.09 -14.01
C LEU A 548 12.93 -7.77 -14.15
N ASP A 549 13.77 -7.43 -13.19
CA ASP A 549 14.81 -6.42 -13.36
C ASP A 549 16.08 -7.07 -13.88
N GLY A 550 16.65 -6.52 -14.95
CA GLY A 550 17.84 -7.06 -15.56
C GLY A 550 18.54 -6.05 -16.48
N TRP A 551 19.82 -6.31 -16.73
CA TRP A 551 20.58 -5.55 -17.70
C TRP A 551 20.20 -5.97 -19.13
N CYS A 552 19.65 -5.06 -19.89
CA CYS A 552 19.23 -5.31 -21.26
C CYS A 552 20.35 -4.94 -22.23
N HIS A 553 21.00 -5.92 -22.85
CA HIS A 553 22.11 -5.70 -23.80
C HIS A 553 21.71 -4.82 -25.00
N ARG A 554 20.45 -4.95 -25.48
CA ARG A 554 19.93 -4.11 -26.57
C ARG A 554 19.79 -2.64 -26.17
N ALA A 555 19.42 -2.36 -24.91
CA ALA A 555 19.23 -1.00 -24.41
C ALA A 555 20.53 -0.41 -23.83
N GLY A 556 21.50 -1.24 -23.44
CA GLY A 556 22.68 -0.85 -22.71
C GLY A 556 22.36 -0.26 -21.33
N ASP A 557 21.26 -0.72 -20.69
CA ASP A 557 20.73 -0.13 -19.46
C ASP A 557 19.91 -1.16 -18.67
N MET A 558 19.72 -0.89 -17.36
CA MET A 558 18.79 -1.64 -16.52
C MET A 558 17.36 -1.44 -17.00
N ARG A 559 16.64 -2.54 -17.15
CA ARG A 559 15.25 -2.53 -17.58
C ARG A 559 14.40 -3.43 -16.70
N ARG A 560 13.14 -3.01 -16.50
CA ARG A 560 12.09 -3.77 -15.84
C ARG A 560 11.17 -4.38 -16.89
N PHE A 561 11.00 -5.69 -16.86
CA PHE A 561 10.18 -6.46 -17.79
C PHE A 561 9.01 -7.11 -17.03
N ARG A 562 7.78 -6.92 -17.48
CA ARG A 562 6.66 -7.71 -16.96
C ARG A 562 6.78 -9.15 -17.44
N VAL A 563 6.74 -10.10 -16.55
CA VAL A 563 6.97 -11.52 -16.87
C VAL A 563 5.83 -12.09 -17.73
N ASP A 564 4.59 -11.65 -17.54
CA ASP A 564 3.42 -12.01 -18.34
C ASP A 564 3.50 -11.57 -19.82
N ARG A 565 4.40 -10.64 -20.15
CA ARG A 565 4.68 -10.17 -21.52
C ARG A 565 5.83 -10.87 -22.19
N ILE A 566 6.43 -11.84 -21.53
CA ILE A 566 7.47 -12.69 -22.10
C ILE A 566 6.79 -13.81 -22.89
N ILE A 567 7.11 -13.92 -24.19
CA ILE A 567 6.54 -14.92 -25.08
C ILE A 567 7.39 -16.18 -25.14
N SER A 568 8.71 -16.06 -25.01
CA SER A 568 9.64 -17.19 -24.91
C SER A 568 10.85 -16.83 -24.06
N VAL A 569 11.43 -17.85 -23.43
CA VAL A 569 12.70 -17.75 -22.69
C VAL A 569 13.61 -18.84 -23.21
N ARG A 570 14.85 -18.48 -23.55
CA ARG A 570 15.92 -19.42 -23.98
C ARG A 570 17.22 -19.02 -23.30
N ASP A 571 18.15 -19.94 -23.19
CA ASP A 571 19.52 -19.59 -22.77
C ASP A 571 20.13 -18.63 -23.79
N ALA A 572 20.81 -17.61 -23.32
CA ALA A 572 21.46 -16.66 -24.22
C ALA A 572 22.59 -17.34 -25.01
N PRO A 573 22.86 -16.94 -26.28
CA PRO A 573 24.01 -17.44 -27.03
C PRO A 573 25.30 -17.18 -26.25
N THR A 574 26.19 -18.17 -26.21
CA THR A 574 27.49 -18.15 -25.49
C THR A 574 28.43 -17.01 -25.92
N THR A 575 28.09 -16.26 -26.98
CA THR A 575 28.81 -15.07 -27.44
C THR A 575 28.46 -13.78 -26.72
N ALA A 576 27.37 -13.78 -25.90
CA ALA A 576 27.11 -12.68 -25.01
C ALA A 576 28.16 -12.75 -23.90
N THR A 577 29.17 -11.89 -23.93
CA THR A 577 30.12 -11.73 -22.83
C THR A 577 29.31 -11.44 -21.58
N ALA A 578 29.18 -12.46 -20.72
CA ALA A 578 28.62 -12.28 -19.39
C ALA A 578 29.47 -11.18 -18.75
N THR A 579 28.91 -9.99 -18.68
CA THR A 579 29.41 -8.99 -17.75
C THR A 579 29.14 -9.67 -16.42
N SER A 580 30.21 -10.21 -15.80
CA SER A 580 30.11 -11.03 -14.61
C SER A 580 29.08 -10.40 -13.67
N SER A 581 28.04 -11.17 -13.31
CA SER A 581 26.94 -10.74 -12.45
C SER A 581 27.43 -10.05 -11.16
N ASP A 582 28.61 -10.40 -10.70
CA ASP A 582 29.31 -9.80 -9.57
C ASP A 582 29.77 -8.34 -9.83
N GLY A 583 30.03 -7.94 -11.07
CA GLY A 583 30.46 -6.58 -11.41
C GLY A 583 29.28 -5.63 -11.66
N VAL A 584 28.22 -6.08 -12.32
CA VAL A 584 27.04 -5.25 -12.64
C VAL A 584 26.06 -5.23 -11.47
N ALA A 585 25.83 -6.36 -10.79
CA ALA A 585 24.96 -6.43 -9.63
C ALA A 585 25.48 -5.63 -8.42
N ALA A 586 26.80 -5.44 -8.32
CA ALA A 586 27.40 -4.68 -7.20
C ALA A 586 27.45 -3.17 -7.43
N THR A 587 27.32 -2.68 -8.68
CA THR A 587 27.57 -1.28 -9.04
C THR A 587 26.33 -0.51 -9.52
N VAL A 588 25.25 -1.20 -9.90
CA VAL A 588 24.06 -0.52 -10.42
C VAL A 588 23.03 -0.43 -9.31
N PRO A 589 22.60 0.81 -8.90
CA PRO A 589 21.55 0.96 -7.92
C PRO A 589 20.27 0.31 -8.44
N VAL A 590 19.72 -0.62 -7.64
CA VAL A 590 18.39 -1.18 -7.89
C VAL A 590 17.40 -0.03 -7.80
N ARG A 591 16.55 0.14 -8.80
CA ARG A 591 15.51 1.18 -8.78
C ARG A 591 14.58 0.95 -7.60
N PRO A 592 14.25 2.02 -6.84
CA PRO A 592 13.23 1.92 -5.81
C PRO A 592 11.95 1.29 -6.37
N LEU A 593 11.29 0.48 -5.57
CA LEU A 593 10.01 -0.15 -5.96
C LEU A 593 8.93 0.89 -6.30
N GLU A 594 9.04 2.06 -5.67
CA GLU A 594 8.14 3.20 -5.85
C GLU A 594 8.34 3.90 -7.21
N GLU A 595 9.52 3.74 -7.83
CA GLU A 595 9.80 4.27 -9.16
C GLU A 595 9.41 3.26 -10.25
N MET A 596 8.11 2.99 -10.38
CA MET A 596 7.57 2.10 -11.42
C MET A 596 7.85 2.61 -12.84
N PHE A 597 7.84 3.91 -13.02
CA PHE A 597 8.04 4.57 -14.28
C PHE A 597 8.99 5.76 -14.14
N VAL A 598 10.11 5.71 -14.85
CA VAL A 598 11.00 6.85 -15.02
C VAL A 598 10.91 7.28 -16.48
N PRO A 599 10.41 8.48 -16.78
CA PRO A 599 10.32 8.96 -18.14
C PRO A 599 11.72 9.06 -18.75
N GLY A 600 11.92 8.38 -19.88
CA GLY A 600 13.16 8.51 -20.65
C GLY A 600 13.24 9.83 -21.42
N PRO A 601 14.39 10.16 -22.02
CA PRO A 601 14.58 11.42 -22.74
C PRO A 601 13.67 11.61 -23.97
N GLY A 602 12.86 10.61 -24.33
CA GLY A 602 11.87 10.68 -25.41
C GLY A 602 10.42 10.70 -24.92
N ALA A 603 10.18 10.87 -23.62
CA ALA A 603 8.82 11.00 -23.08
C ALA A 603 8.21 12.35 -23.48
N VAL A 604 6.95 12.31 -23.89
CA VAL A 604 6.17 13.49 -24.28
C VAL A 604 5.30 13.91 -23.10
N GLU A 605 5.37 15.18 -22.72
CA GLU A 605 4.47 15.74 -21.74
C GLU A 605 3.08 15.94 -22.36
N VAL A 606 2.05 15.31 -21.78
CA VAL A 606 0.68 15.36 -22.29
C VAL A 606 -0.26 15.88 -21.21
N HIS A 607 -1.02 16.90 -21.55
CA HIS A 607 -2.08 17.45 -20.70
C HIS A 607 -3.42 16.83 -21.07
N VAL A 608 -4.07 16.19 -20.10
CA VAL A 608 -5.35 15.52 -20.28
C VAL A 608 -6.39 16.11 -19.33
N ARG A 609 -7.51 16.53 -19.88
CA ARG A 609 -8.69 16.93 -19.11
C ARG A 609 -9.50 15.70 -18.75
N LEU A 610 -9.93 15.61 -17.50
CA LEU A 610 -10.67 14.47 -16.96
C LEU A 610 -12.09 14.87 -16.58
N GLY A 611 -13.05 14.04 -16.98
CA GLY A 611 -14.44 14.09 -16.54
C GLY A 611 -14.67 13.32 -15.23
N PRO A 612 -15.93 13.34 -14.74
CA PRO A 612 -16.26 12.72 -13.44
C PRO A 612 -15.97 11.21 -13.34
N SER A 613 -16.10 10.45 -14.44
CA SER A 613 -15.85 9.01 -14.45
C SER A 613 -14.37 8.62 -14.57
N ALA A 614 -13.48 9.60 -14.81
CA ALA A 614 -12.02 9.40 -14.96
C ALA A 614 -11.21 9.78 -13.71
N GLN A 615 -11.84 9.99 -12.56
CA GLN A 615 -11.19 10.43 -11.31
C GLN A 615 -10.19 9.43 -10.74
N TRP A 616 -10.25 8.18 -11.18
CA TRP A 616 -9.31 7.12 -10.78
C TRP A 616 -7.91 7.24 -11.41
N VAL A 617 -7.76 8.03 -12.49
CA VAL A 617 -6.49 8.14 -13.24
C VAL A 617 -5.30 8.51 -12.35
N PRO A 618 -5.36 9.54 -11.49
CA PRO A 618 -4.22 9.90 -10.65
C PRO A 618 -3.84 8.87 -9.60
N GLU A 619 -4.70 7.90 -9.35
CA GLU A 619 -4.46 6.82 -8.37
C GLU A 619 -3.77 5.61 -9.01
N SER A 620 -4.00 5.41 -10.31
CA SER A 620 -3.52 4.22 -11.03
C SER A 620 -2.46 4.52 -12.09
N VAL A 621 -2.27 5.81 -12.42
CA VAL A 621 -1.32 6.26 -13.44
C VAL A 621 -0.41 7.31 -12.81
N PRO A 622 0.92 7.18 -12.95
CA PRO A 622 1.85 8.22 -12.50
C PRO A 622 1.56 9.55 -13.17
N VAL A 623 1.25 10.59 -12.39
CA VAL A 623 0.98 11.94 -12.88
C VAL A 623 2.08 12.89 -12.42
N ARG A 624 2.58 13.74 -13.32
CA ARG A 624 3.55 14.79 -13.01
C ARG A 624 2.92 15.93 -12.22
N ALA A 625 1.71 16.32 -12.60
CA ALA A 625 0.94 17.37 -11.97
C ALA A 625 -0.56 17.13 -12.16
N LEU A 626 -1.37 17.70 -11.27
CA LEU A 626 -2.82 17.65 -11.36
C LEU A 626 -3.45 18.96 -10.89
N SER A 627 -4.61 19.29 -11.44
CA SER A 627 -5.46 20.39 -11.02
C SER A 627 -6.77 19.88 -10.46
N ARG A 628 -7.34 20.57 -9.47
CA ARG A 628 -8.64 20.20 -8.87
C ARG A 628 -9.59 21.41 -8.92
N ASP A 629 -10.87 21.10 -9.01
CA ASP A 629 -11.94 22.12 -8.89
C ASP A 629 -12.21 22.48 -7.41
N GLY A 630 -13.17 23.40 -7.20
CA GLY A 630 -13.57 23.83 -5.87
C GLY A 630 -14.23 22.75 -5.01
N GLU A 631 -14.63 21.63 -5.59
CA GLU A 631 -15.18 20.44 -4.92
C GLU A 631 -14.10 19.35 -4.69
N GLY A 632 -12.84 19.63 -5.05
CA GLY A 632 -11.70 18.72 -4.89
C GLY A 632 -11.56 17.65 -5.99
N ARG A 633 -12.42 17.65 -7.02
CA ARG A 633 -12.34 16.71 -8.15
C ARG A 633 -11.19 17.08 -9.07
N VAL A 634 -10.46 16.08 -9.56
CA VAL A 634 -9.37 16.29 -10.53
C VAL A 634 -9.96 16.68 -11.88
N THR A 635 -9.57 17.84 -12.39
CA THR A 635 -10.03 18.37 -13.68
C THR A 635 -9.02 18.16 -14.80
N ASP A 636 -7.74 18.29 -14.50
CA ASP A 636 -6.68 18.15 -15.49
C ASP A 636 -5.48 17.43 -14.86
N VAL A 637 -4.81 16.60 -15.65
CA VAL A 637 -3.58 15.89 -15.28
C VAL A 637 -2.51 16.11 -16.33
N VAL A 638 -1.25 16.09 -15.91
CA VAL A 638 -0.08 16.11 -16.77
C VAL A 638 0.61 14.75 -16.67
N LEU A 639 0.77 14.08 -17.80
CA LEU A 639 1.37 12.75 -17.92
C LEU A 639 2.68 12.83 -18.73
N ASP A 640 3.69 12.08 -18.30
CA ASP A 640 4.87 11.82 -19.12
C ASP A 640 4.67 10.53 -19.92
N VAL A 641 4.42 10.65 -21.21
CA VAL A 641 4.09 9.53 -22.09
C VAL A 641 5.33 9.06 -22.84
N ALA A 642 5.87 7.89 -22.47
CA ALA A 642 7.01 7.27 -23.15
C ALA A 642 6.60 6.31 -24.28
N GLY A 643 5.34 5.90 -24.36
CA GLY A 643 4.83 4.95 -25.34
C GLY A 643 3.44 5.28 -25.82
N MET A 644 3.30 5.62 -27.10
CA MET A 644 2.00 6.03 -27.66
C MET A 644 0.96 4.91 -27.61
N ALA A 645 1.33 3.67 -27.89
CA ALA A 645 0.39 2.55 -27.87
C ALA A 645 -0.24 2.32 -26.49
N TRP A 646 0.51 2.54 -25.41
CA TRP A 646 -0.05 2.52 -24.05
C TRP A 646 -1.01 3.69 -23.83
N PHE A 647 -0.66 4.87 -24.30
CA PHE A 647 -1.48 6.05 -24.11
C PHE A 647 -2.79 5.98 -24.93
N GLU A 648 -2.73 5.45 -26.16
CA GLU A 648 -3.92 5.15 -26.95
C GLU A 648 -4.90 4.22 -26.22
N ARG A 649 -4.40 3.12 -25.62
CA ARG A 649 -5.21 2.19 -24.83
C ARG A 649 -5.83 2.89 -23.62
N LEU A 650 -5.07 3.72 -22.91
CA LEU A 650 -5.59 4.51 -21.80
C LEU A 650 -6.73 5.42 -22.26
N LEU A 651 -6.58 6.13 -23.38
CA LEU A 651 -7.61 7.00 -23.93
C LEU A 651 -8.86 6.22 -24.37
N LEU A 652 -8.69 5.05 -25.00
CA LEU A 652 -9.81 4.17 -25.34
C LEU A 652 -10.60 3.73 -24.11
N GLN A 653 -9.90 3.37 -23.03
CA GLN A 653 -10.53 2.96 -21.76
C GLN A 653 -11.26 4.10 -21.07
N LEU A 654 -10.70 5.30 -21.08
CA LEU A 654 -11.30 6.49 -20.51
C LEU A 654 -12.49 7.00 -21.33
N GLY A 655 -12.46 6.76 -22.63
CA GLY A 655 -13.52 7.15 -23.54
C GLY A 655 -13.80 8.66 -23.55
N PRO A 656 -15.06 9.09 -23.69
CA PRO A 656 -15.43 10.50 -23.70
C PRO A 656 -15.14 11.26 -22.38
N ALA A 657 -14.77 10.53 -21.32
CA ALA A 657 -14.42 11.13 -20.04
C ALA A 657 -12.99 11.71 -19.99
N ALA A 658 -12.21 11.56 -21.04
CA ALA A 658 -10.87 12.13 -21.10
C ALA A 658 -10.64 12.81 -22.45
N ARG A 659 -9.96 13.96 -22.42
CA ARG A 659 -9.60 14.70 -23.62
C ARG A 659 -8.18 15.21 -23.53
N VAL A 660 -7.37 14.94 -24.56
CA VAL A 660 -6.05 15.53 -24.70
C VAL A 660 -6.18 17.01 -25.02
N VAL A 661 -5.51 17.86 -24.23
CA VAL A 661 -5.52 19.33 -24.39
C VAL A 661 -4.23 19.80 -25.06
N ARG A 662 -3.11 19.16 -24.72
CA ARG A 662 -1.77 19.45 -25.29
C ARG A 662 -0.95 18.15 -25.32
N PRO A 663 -0.01 18.00 -26.24
CA PRO A 663 0.22 18.85 -27.40
C PRO A 663 -0.88 18.68 -28.47
N ALA A 664 -1.00 19.65 -29.39
CA ALA A 664 -2.05 19.67 -30.41
C ALA A 664 -2.00 18.46 -31.35
N GLU A 665 -0.80 17.92 -31.60
CA GLU A 665 -0.59 16.75 -32.46
C GLU A 665 -1.19 15.46 -31.90
N LEU A 666 -1.50 15.42 -30.61
CA LEU A 666 -2.07 14.25 -29.94
C LEU A 666 -3.57 14.39 -29.63
N THR A 667 -4.20 15.51 -29.97
CA THR A 667 -5.64 15.72 -29.67
C THR A 667 -6.52 14.72 -30.40
N GLY A 668 -6.14 14.28 -31.63
CA GLY A 668 -6.83 13.30 -32.45
C GLY A 668 -6.55 11.83 -32.13
N LEU A 669 -5.60 11.56 -31.23
CA LEU A 669 -5.08 10.21 -30.99
C LEU A 669 -6.18 9.21 -30.54
N ALA A 670 -7.10 9.64 -29.68
CA ALA A 670 -8.21 8.81 -29.19
C ALA A 670 -9.16 8.39 -30.31
N ALA A 671 -9.52 9.32 -31.20
CA ALA A 671 -10.41 9.05 -32.32
C ALA A 671 -9.74 8.19 -33.40
N ASP A 672 -8.45 8.40 -33.67
CA ASP A 672 -7.70 7.55 -34.59
C ASP A 672 -7.61 6.11 -34.08
N ALA A 673 -7.31 5.93 -32.78
CA ALA A 673 -7.31 4.61 -32.16
C ALA A 673 -8.73 3.98 -32.21
N ALA A 674 -9.77 4.75 -31.91
CA ALA A 674 -11.15 4.27 -31.99
C ALA A 674 -11.55 3.85 -33.41
N ARG A 675 -11.14 4.60 -34.45
CA ARG A 675 -11.39 4.24 -35.85
C ARG A 675 -10.72 2.92 -36.25
N ARG A 676 -9.49 2.67 -35.78
CA ARG A 676 -8.80 1.38 -36.02
C ARG A 676 -9.55 0.21 -35.39
N VAL A 677 -10.02 0.36 -34.15
CA VAL A 677 -10.82 -0.68 -33.49
C VAL A 677 -12.17 -0.87 -34.19
N LEU A 678 -12.86 0.21 -34.55
CA LEU A 678 -14.15 0.17 -35.28
C LEU A 678 -14.02 -0.56 -36.62
N ALA A 679 -12.89 -0.45 -37.31
CA ALA A 679 -12.66 -1.16 -38.58
C ALA A 679 -12.75 -2.70 -38.45
N ARG A 680 -12.65 -3.24 -37.25
CA ARG A 680 -12.83 -4.68 -36.96
C ARG A 680 -14.32 -5.09 -36.89
N TYR A 681 -15.21 -4.12 -36.80
CA TYR A 681 -16.65 -4.30 -36.61
C TYR A 681 -17.52 -3.90 -37.82
N GLY A 682 -16.91 -3.23 -38.81
CA GLY A 682 -17.60 -2.71 -40.02
C GLY A 682 -17.62 -3.66 -41.17
#